data_a5fecd1c347a535f964ab08e10ea054d
#
_entry.id   a5fecd1c347a535f964ab08e10ea054d
#
_cell.length_a   1.000
_cell.length_b   1.000
_cell.length_c   1.000
_cell.angle_alpha   90.00
_cell.angle_beta   90.00
_cell.angle_gamma   90.00
#
_symmetry.space_group_name_H-M   'P 1'
#
loop_
_entity.id
_entity.type
_entity.pdbx_description
1 polymer ?
#
loop_
_entity_poly.entity_id
_entity_poly.type
_entity_poly.pdbx_seq_one_letter_code
_entity_poly.pdbx_strand_id
1 'polypeptide(L)'
;MSLTFPTFSQVLARYRPGFFSPAPVVTGECREAKWSRLILRYRSCFIALFQGLVIFCALILAWLLRFNFQLPDRLLLFAAAPVLIAIRLCGIARFGLLHGWWRYTDIDDAVSIVKAIGAGSLVFILCLRFVLGIVAFPRTIYVLEPLLSLLFLAGIRVFFRILAETIRKSATPLKDVILIGAGSVAQIIIREMSREGAGYRVVACVDDDRSKTGIKIHGVPVIGTVDELPAFGARHGIREVLIAVRAATGKQMQRFVAICGEAGLKFQTVPSLGDILAGRISVSQFREVRLEDLLGRDPVEIDLESVRKQIAGQVVMVTGAAGSIGSELCRQILQYGPAALICLDHNETGIFYLQLALSKQRSGGQLIFCVTDVGDRDRMSNLLAEHKPQIIFHAAAYKHVPMMETNVYEAVKNNVFALLNLLEIAEHNGCPSFVLISSDKAVNPTNVMGVTKRLGELIISCRRTSRMRCVSVRFGNVLGSNGSVVPVFQKQIRDNQPLTITHPDVVRFFMTTREAVSLVLQGFAIGNHGDTLLLDMGEPVLITDLAKTLIRLSGKSEQEVGIRFTGLRDGEKLFEELSYPTEKIQPTSFPKIRRVCGIPQREDNLKRHLAQLSAILHEKDAAAIRSKLKEIVPEYCNDAAPQPEDRGISLGLQIAPTRAFSNRPNGPEKYVQPGHAKQLAS
;
A
#
# COMPACT_ATOMS: atom_id res chain seq x y z
N MET A 1 -19.16 5.22 61.52
CA MET A 1 -18.75 4.52 60.26
C MET A 1 -19.66 5.02 59.14
N SER A 2 -19.28 6.08 58.46
CA SER A 2 -20.05 6.70 57.38
C SER A 2 -19.78 5.93 56.07
N LEU A 3 -20.79 5.25 55.58
CA LEU A 3 -20.80 4.60 54.27
C LEU A 3 -20.97 5.68 53.19
N THR A 4 -19.86 6.15 52.63
CA THR A 4 -19.89 6.96 51.41
C THR A 4 -20.08 6.07 50.22
N PHE A 5 -21.26 6.11 49.60
CA PHE A 5 -21.49 5.49 48.27
C PHE A 5 -20.75 6.27 47.20
N PRO A 6 -20.02 5.59 46.29
CA PRO A 6 -19.35 6.27 45.18
C PRO A 6 -20.40 6.93 44.26
N THR A 7 -20.13 8.15 43.87
CA THR A 7 -21.03 8.88 42.95
C THR A 7 -21.12 8.16 41.59
N PHE A 8 -22.24 8.30 40.94
CA PHE A 8 -22.56 7.66 39.65
C PHE A 8 -21.49 7.93 38.55
N SER A 9 -20.86 9.11 38.63
CA SER A 9 -19.73 9.48 37.77
C SER A 9 -18.47 8.63 38.00
N GLN A 10 -18.20 8.21 39.25
CA GLN A 10 -17.04 7.37 39.58
C GLN A 10 -17.24 5.91 39.13
N VAL A 11 -18.47 5.44 39.10
CA VAL A 11 -18.82 4.11 38.56
C VAL A 11 -18.67 4.08 37.04
N LEU A 12 -19.07 5.15 36.34
CA LEU A 12 -18.98 5.26 34.88
C LEU A 12 -17.56 5.51 34.38
N ALA A 13 -16.70 6.23 35.12
CA ALA A 13 -15.31 6.50 34.74
C ALA A 13 -14.41 5.23 34.73
N ARG A 14 -14.82 4.15 35.41
CA ARG A 14 -14.10 2.87 35.45
C ARG A 14 -14.42 1.91 34.28
N TYR A 15 -15.41 2.23 33.44
CA TYR A 15 -15.69 1.48 32.23
C TYR A 15 -14.88 2.02 31.04
N ARG A 16 -13.55 1.83 31.06
CA ARG A 16 -12.70 2.06 29.88
C ARG A 16 -12.98 0.99 28.80
N PRO A 17 -13.12 1.35 27.53
CA PRO A 17 -13.24 0.43 26.42
C PRO A 17 -11.86 -0.14 26.08
N GLY A 18 -11.48 -1.25 26.72
CA GLY A 18 -10.21 -1.92 26.52
C GLY A 18 -10.28 -3.45 26.66
N PHE A 19 -11.47 -4.03 26.59
CA PHE A 19 -11.68 -5.46 26.83
C PHE A 19 -11.89 -6.27 25.55
N PHE A 20 -10.92 -6.23 24.64
CA PHE A 20 -10.69 -7.30 23.67
C PHE A 20 -9.20 -7.26 23.25
N SER A 21 -8.33 -7.56 24.20
CA SER A 21 -6.99 -8.05 23.96
C SER A 21 -6.76 -9.18 24.96
N PRO A 22 -6.11 -10.31 24.61
CA PRO A 22 -5.84 -11.34 25.60
C PRO A 22 -4.89 -10.76 26.66
N ALA A 23 -5.39 -10.64 27.87
CA ALA A 23 -4.69 -10.10 29.01
C ALA A 23 -3.57 -11.02 29.48
N PRO A 24 -2.43 -10.49 29.96
CA PRO A 24 -1.51 -11.26 30.78
C PRO A 24 -2.17 -11.65 32.11
N VAL A 25 -1.96 -12.88 32.54
CA VAL A 25 -2.43 -13.42 33.81
C VAL A 25 -1.82 -12.60 34.94
N VAL A 26 -2.64 -11.78 35.61
CA VAL A 26 -2.29 -11.16 36.89
C VAL A 26 -3.19 -11.80 37.95
N THR A 27 -2.58 -12.58 38.80
CA THR A 27 -3.16 -13.15 40.01
C THR A 27 -3.35 -12.03 41.05
N GLY A 28 -4.59 -11.62 41.22
CA GLY A 28 -5.02 -10.70 42.26
C GLY A 28 -6.55 -10.65 42.27
N GLU A 29 -7.20 -11.45 43.10
CA GLU A 29 -8.64 -11.47 43.26
C GLU A 29 -9.13 -10.17 43.90
N CYS A 30 -9.58 -9.23 43.08
CA CYS A 30 -10.24 -8.03 43.53
C CYS A 30 -11.74 -8.29 43.70
N ARG A 31 -12.29 -7.97 44.87
CA ARG A 31 -13.71 -8.12 45.26
C ARG A 31 -14.68 -7.46 44.26
N GLU A 32 -14.21 -6.50 43.49
CA GLU A 32 -14.95 -5.78 42.43
C GLU A 32 -15.27 -6.62 41.17
N ALA A 33 -14.47 -7.67 40.89
CA ALA A 33 -14.69 -8.55 39.75
C ALA A 33 -15.90 -9.51 39.92
N LYS A 34 -16.39 -9.71 41.14
CA LYS A 34 -17.57 -10.55 41.41
C LYS A 34 -18.88 -9.82 41.04
N TRP A 35 -18.99 -8.53 41.35
CA TRP A 35 -20.17 -7.73 41.03
C TRP A 35 -20.34 -7.50 39.54
N SER A 36 -19.29 -7.24 38.82
CA SER A 36 -19.35 -7.08 37.36
C SER A 36 -19.77 -8.38 36.64
N ARG A 37 -19.29 -9.52 37.10
CA ARG A 37 -19.72 -10.84 36.57
C ARG A 37 -21.16 -11.16 36.91
N LEU A 38 -21.65 -10.79 38.10
CA LEU A 38 -23.03 -10.97 38.50
C LEU A 38 -23.98 -10.11 37.66
N ILE A 39 -23.65 -8.84 37.46
CA ILE A 39 -24.40 -7.90 36.61
C ILE A 39 -24.47 -8.37 35.16
N LEU A 40 -23.37 -8.89 34.61
CA LEU A 40 -23.34 -9.45 33.26
C LEU A 40 -24.18 -10.72 33.14
N ARG A 41 -24.20 -11.57 34.16
CA ARG A 41 -25.00 -12.82 34.17
C ARG A 41 -26.50 -12.60 34.27
N TYR A 42 -26.94 -11.59 35.03
CA TYR A 42 -28.35 -11.26 35.24
C TYR A 42 -28.81 -10.02 34.49
N ARG A 43 -28.07 -9.59 33.51
CA ARG A 43 -28.30 -8.35 32.74
C ARG A 43 -29.70 -8.27 32.15
N SER A 44 -30.20 -9.35 31.52
CA SER A 44 -31.54 -9.38 30.95
C SER A 44 -32.64 -9.20 32.01
N CYS A 45 -32.42 -9.73 33.22
CA CYS A 45 -33.34 -9.55 34.34
C CYS A 45 -33.33 -8.09 34.82
N PHE A 46 -32.18 -7.45 34.91
CA PHE A 46 -32.08 -6.02 35.29
C PHE A 46 -32.78 -5.12 34.24
N ILE A 47 -32.56 -5.42 32.94
CA ILE A 47 -33.20 -4.67 31.86
C ILE A 47 -34.73 -4.86 31.90
N ALA A 48 -35.20 -6.07 32.11
CA ALA A 48 -36.65 -6.36 32.22
C ALA A 48 -37.28 -5.65 33.40
N LEU A 49 -36.61 -5.68 34.58
CA LEU A 49 -37.10 -5.02 35.78
C LEU A 49 -37.17 -3.50 35.63
N PHE A 50 -36.11 -2.91 35.01
CA PHE A 50 -36.10 -1.47 34.70
C PHE A 50 -37.18 -1.09 33.70
N GLN A 51 -37.36 -1.86 32.61
CA GLN A 51 -38.43 -1.61 31.63
C GLN A 51 -39.84 -1.78 32.25
N GLY A 52 -40.00 -2.77 33.12
CA GLY A 52 -41.23 -2.96 33.89
C GLY A 52 -41.57 -1.74 34.76
N LEU A 53 -40.56 -1.17 35.43
CA LEU A 53 -40.73 0.05 36.20
C LEU A 53 -41.13 1.24 35.31
N VAL A 54 -40.51 1.39 34.15
CA VAL A 54 -40.82 2.44 33.16
C VAL A 54 -42.29 2.32 32.68
N ILE A 55 -42.73 1.10 32.36
CA ILE A 55 -44.11 0.82 31.96
C ILE A 55 -45.08 1.13 33.11
N PHE A 56 -44.72 0.76 34.35
CA PHE A 56 -45.52 1.08 35.53
C PHE A 56 -45.65 2.60 35.73
N CYS A 57 -44.57 3.35 35.59
CA CYS A 57 -44.60 4.81 35.65
C CYS A 57 -45.47 5.42 34.54
N ALA A 58 -45.41 4.87 33.32
CA ALA A 58 -46.25 5.29 32.20
C ALA A 58 -47.74 5.07 32.50
N LEU A 59 -48.09 3.92 33.09
CA LEU A 59 -49.47 3.62 33.50
C LEU A 59 -49.96 4.57 34.58
N ILE A 60 -49.17 4.80 35.62
CA ILE A 60 -49.51 5.76 36.70
C ILE A 60 -49.71 7.15 36.12
N LEU A 61 -48.79 7.61 35.27
CA LEU A 61 -48.91 8.91 34.65
C LEU A 61 -50.16 9.02 33.75
N ALA A 62 -50.47 7.97 32.99
CA ALA A 62 -51.68 7.90 32.19
C ALA A 62 -52.94 8.02 33.04
N TRP A 63 -52.94 7.38 34.23
CA TRP A 63 -54.03 7.44 35.20
C TRP A 63 -54.20 8.84 35.79
N LEU A 64 -53.08 9.43 36.27
CA LEU A 64 -53.09 10.79 36.83
C LEU A 64 -53.53 11.84 35.81
N LEU A 65 -53.08 11.75 34.57
CA LEU A 65 -53.51 12.65 33.49
C LEU A 65 -55.04 12.49 33.16
N ARG A 66 -55.55 11.26 33.24
CA ARG A 66 -56.95 11.01 32.98
C ARG A 66 -57.90 11.58 34.09
N PHE A 67 -57.43 11.53 35.32
CA PHE A 67 -58.24 11.89 36.49
C PHE A 67 -57.74 13.16 37.20
N ASN A 68 -57.18 14.11 36.47
CA ASN A 68 -56.68 15.41 36.96
C ASN A 68 -55.82 15.30 38.23
N PHE A 69 -54.85 14.41 38.19
CA PHE A 69 -53.89 14.12 39.27
C PHE A 69 -54.51 13.49 40.52
N GLN A 70 -55.72 12.95 40.42
CA GLN A 70 -56.33 12.13 41.44
C GLN A 70 -56.18 10.65 41.14
N LEU A 71 -56.25 9.80 42.14
CA LEU A 71 -56.13 8.35 41.99
C LEU A 71 -57.48 7.69 42.46
N PRO A 72 -58.58 7.82 41.69
CA PRO A 72 -59.76 7.05 41.93
C PRO A 72 -59.50 5.58 41.56
N ASP A 73 -60.31 4.69 42.13
CA ASP A 73 -60.34 3.25 41.87
C ASP A 73 -58.95 2.61 41.92
N ARG A 74 -58.15 2.89 42.98
CA ARG A 74 -56.78 2.38 43.16
C ARG A 74 -56.72 0.85 43.01
N LEU A 75 -57.70 0.14 43.45
CA LEU A 75 -57.75 -1.30 43.35
C LEU A 75 -57.75 -1.78 41.91
N LEU A 76 -58.49 -1.11 41.02
CA LEU A 76 -58.49 -1.40 39.59
C LEU A 76 -57.13 -1.10 38.90
N LEU A 77 -56.48 0.02 39.26
CA LEU A 77 -55.19 0.40 38.77
C LEU A 77 -54.13 -0.66 39.14
N PHE A 78 -54.08 -1.04 40.44
CA PHE A 78 -53.05 -1.98 40.91
C PHE A 78 -53.34 -3.43 40.47
N ALA A 79 -54.58 -3.80 40.20
CA ALA A 79 -54.97 -5.09 39.62
C ALA A 79 -54.56 -5.18 38.13
N ALA A 80 -54.70 -4.10 37.37
CA ALA A 80 -54.37 -4.05 35.94
C ALA A 80 -52.84 -3.95 35.68
N ALA A 81 -52.08 -3.32 36.60
CA ALA A 81 -50.62 -3.05 36.42
C ALA A 81 -49.80 -4.33 36.18
N PRO A 82 -49.87 -5.40 36.99
CA PRO A 82 -49.05 -6.59 36.76
C PRO A 82 -49.37 -7.29 35.44
N VAL A 83 -50.65 -7.29 35.04
CA VAL A 83 -51.10 -7.87 33.77
C VAL A 83 -50.51 -7.08 32.60
N LEU A 84 -50.58 -5.75 32.64
CA LEU A 84 -49.98 -4.89 31.61
C LEU A 84 -48.47 -5.09 31.52
N ILE A 85 -47.78 -5.07 32.66
CA ILE A 85 -46.32 -5.23 32.71
C ILE A 85 -45.92 -6.59 32.15
N ALA A 86 -46.60 -7.67 32.52
CA ALA A 86 -46.31 -9.00 32.01
C ALA A 86 -46.48 -9.09 30.48
N ILE A 87 -47.60 -8.59 29.95
CA ILE A 87 -47.86 -8.58 28.50
C ILE A 87 -46.81 -7.74 27.75
N ARG A 88 -46.48 -6.56 28.27
CA ARG A 88 -45.44 -5.68 27.69
C ARG A 88 -44.07 -6.31 27.68
N LEU A 89 -43.64 -6.92 28.81
CA LEU A 89 -42.34 -7.59 28.90
C LEU A 89 -42.25 -8.82 27.99
N CYS A 90 -43.36 -9.59 27.84
CA CYS A 90 -43.42 -10.67 26.86
C CYS A 90 -43.25 -10.17 25.43
N GLY A 91 -43.94 -9.06 25.08
CA GLY A 91 -43.80 -8.40 23.78
C GLY A 91 -42.36 -7.93 23.54
N ILE A 92 -41.78 -7.23 24.50
CA ILE A 92 -40.41 -6.75 24.47
C ILE A 92 -39.39 -7.92 24.30
N ALA A 93 -39.60 -9.03 25.00
CA ALA A 93 -38.80 -10.25 24.87
C ALA A 93 -38.93 -10.88 23.48
N ARG A 94 -40.15 -10.97 22.94
CA ARG A 94 -40.44 -11.58 21.62
C ARG A 94 -39.82 -10.81 20.46
N PHE A 95 -39.67 -9.49 20.58
CA PHE A 95 -39.07 -8.62 19.60
C PHE A 95 -37.56 -8.36 19.86
N GLY A 96 -36.93 -9.15 20.76
CA GLY A 96 -35.44 -9.12 20.98
C GLY A 96 -34.92 -7.92 21.77
N LEU A 97 -35.79 -7.06 22.32
CA LEU A 97 -35.43 -5.80 22.97
C LEU A 97 -34.84 -5.95 24.38
N LEU A 98 -34.75 -7.18 24.93
CA LEU A 98 -34.11 -7.51 26.22
C LEU A 98 -32.61 -7.75 26.11
N HIS A 99 -32.07 -8.03 24.92
CA HIS A 99 -30.66 -8.46 24.73
C HIS A 99 -29.78 -7.34 24.17
N GLY A 100 -30.31 -6.22 23.69
CA GLY A 100 -29.58 -5.10 23.10
C GLY A 100 -28.81 -4.25 24.13
N TRP A 101 -27.65 -3.70 23.73
CA TRP A 101 -27.03 -2.58 24.43
C TRP A 101 -27.72 -1.29 23.96
N TRP A 102 -28.35 -0.54 24.84
CA TRP A 102 -29.05 0.73 24.49
C TRP A 102 -28.15 1.79 23.87
N ARG A 103 -26.86 1.49 23.83
CA ARG A 103 -25.82 2.29 23.17
C ARG A 103 -25.89 2.24 21.64
N TYR A 104 -26.41 1.15 21.05
CA TYR A 104 -26.44 0.90 19.60
C TYR A 104 -27.89 0.86 19.07
N THR A 105 -28.77 1.72 19.58
CA THR A 105 -30.15 1.79 19.13
C THR A 105 -30.19 2.27 17.68
N ASP A 106 -30.75 1.45 16.79
CA ASP A 106 -30.96 1.76 15.38
C ASP A 106 -32.46 1.99 15.09
N ILE A 107 -32.79 2.40 13.86
CA ILE A 107 -34.15 2.62 13.38
C ILE A 107 -34.99 1.33 13.55
N ASP A 108 -34.39 0.17 13.33
CA ASP A 108 -35.04 -1.14 13.50
C ASP A 108 -35.47 -1.41 14.93
N ASP A 109 -34.75 -0.93 15.93
CA ASP A 109 -35.15 -1.01 17.34
C ASP A 109 -36.36 -0.15 17.62
N ALA A 110 -36.44 1.05 17.04
CA ALA A 110 -37.57 1.93 17.17
C ALA A 110 -38.84 1.29 16.59
N VAL A 111 -38.74 0.70 15.41
CA VAL A 111 -39.84 -0.05 14.77
C VAL A 111 -40.27 -1.25 15.63
N SER A 112 -39.32 -1.95 16.24
CA SER A 112 -39.58 -3.09 17.12
C SER A 112 -40.30 -2.69 18.41
N ILE A 113 -39.98 -1.50 18.98
CA ILE A 113 -40.69 -0.93 20.13
C ILE A 113 -42.15 -0.64 19.77
N VAL A 114 -42.37 0.00 18.62
CA VAL A 114 -43.74 0.31 18.16
C VAL A 114 -44.57 -0.96 17.97
N LYS A 115 -43.98 -1.99 17.35
CA LYS A 115 -44.64 -3.31 17.17
C LYS A 115 -44.94 -3.98 18.52
N ALA A 116 -43.98 -3.98 19.45
CA ALA A 116 -44.19 -4.59 20.78
C ALA A 116 -45.27 -3.89 21.58
N ILE A 117 -45.30 -2.56 21.56
CA ILE A 117 -46.32 -1.77 22.26
C ILE A 117 -47.68 -1.94 21.59
N GLY A 118 -47.77 -1.83 20.27
CA GLY A 118 -49.03 -1.98 19.53
C GLY A 118 -49.70 -3.35 19.75
N ALA A 119 -48.92 -4.43 19.53
CA ALA A 119 -49.38 -5.78 19.76
C ALA A 119 -49.78 -6.04 21.23
N GLY A 120 -48.94 -5.55 22.17
CA GLY A 120 -49.18 -5.70 23.59
C GLY A 120 -50.44 -4.91 24.06
N SER A 121 -50.75 -3.77 23.45
CA SER A 121 -51.99 -3.02 23.75
C SER A 121 -53.23 -3.80 23.35
N LEU A 122 -53.23 -4.41 22.17
CA LEU A 122 -54.34 -5.23 21.71
C LEU A 122 -54.54 -6.43 22.63
N VAL A 123 -53.49 -7.14 22.99
CA VAL A 123 -53.53 -8.28 23.92
C VAL A 123 -54.03 -7.84 25.30
N PHE A 124 -53.60 -6.68 25.80
CA PHE A 124 -54.04 -6.13 27.08
C PHE A 124 -55.54 -5.83 27.10
N ILE A 125 -56.06 -5.20 26.05
CA ILE A 125 -57.51 -4.92 25.92
C ILE A 125 -58.31 -6.23 25.92
N LEU A 126 -57.88 -7.21 25.13
CA LEU A 126 -58.55 -8.51 25.06
C LEU A 126 -58.51 -9.25 26.41
N CYS A 127 -57.34 -9.22 27.09
CA CYS A 127 -57.16 -9.87 28.39
C CYS A 127 -58.06 -9.24 29.46
N LEU A 128 -58.15 -7.92 29.57
CA LEU A 128 -59.02 -7.23 30.52
C LEU A 128 -60.47 -7.54 30.27
N ARG A 129 -60.88 -7.52 28.99
CA ARG A 129 -62.31 -7.67 28.63
C ARG A 129 -62.82 -9.13 28.71
N PHE A 130 -62.01 -10.08 28.20
CA PHE A 130 -62.48 -11.47 28.03
C PHE A 130 -61.95 -12.44 29.10
N VAL A 131 -60.77 -12.16 29.71
CA VAL A 131 -60.18 -13.03 30.73
C VAL A 131 -60.52 -12.55 32.13
N LEU A 132 -60.43 -11.24 32.40
CA LEU A 132 -60.65 -10.67 33.73
C LEU A 132 -62.04 -10.09 33.89
N GLY A 133 -62.89 -10.02 32.86
CA GLY A 133 -64.24 -9.51 32.92
C GLY A 133 -64.38 -8.02 33.28
N ILE A 134 -63.28 -7.27 33.21
CA ILE A 134 -63.21 -5.86 33.59
C ILE A 134 -63.76 -5.00 32.44
N VAL A 135 -65.06 -4.66 32.49
CA VAL A 135 -65.71 -3.85 31.46
C VAL A 135 -65.54 -2.34 31.72
N ALA A 136 -65.40 -1.95 32.98
CA ALA A 136 -65.37 -0.54 33.42
C ALA A 136 -64.01 0.14 33.38
N PHE A 137 -63.00 -0.42 32.64
CA PHE A 137 -61.66 0.18 32.51
C PHE A 137 -61.72 1.46 31.67
N PRO A 138 -61.11 2.58 32.10
CA PRO A 138 -61.25 3.88 31.42
C PRO A 138 -60.60 3.82 29.98
N ARG A 139 -61.44 4.07 28.97
CA ARG A 139 -61.11 3.95 27.55
C ARG A 139 -59.91 4.85 27.16
N THR A 140 -59.77 6.01 27.79
CA THR A 140 -58.67 6.97 27.52
C THR A 140 -57.28 6.37 27.86
N ILE A 141 -57.21 5.46 28.83
CA ILE A 141 -55.96 4.83 29.26
C ILE A 141 -55.42 3.87 28.19
N TYR A 142 -56.32 3.21 27.44
CA TYR A 142 -55.91 2.36 26.30
C TYR A 142 -55.14 3.11 25.20
N VAL A 143 -55.28 4.44 25.14
CA VAL A 143 -54.53 5.29 24.19
C VAL A 143 -53.35 5.98 24.87
N LEU A 144 -53.58 6.51 26.08
CA LEU A 144 -52.61 7.34 26.76
C LEU A 144 -51.36 6.53 27.26
N GLU A 145 -51.62 5.33 27.83
CA GLU A 145 -50.56 4.45 28.32
C GLU A 145 -49.60 4.01 27.19
N PRO A 146 -50.05 3.49 26.04
CA PRO A 146 -49.15 3.13 24.95
C PRO A 146 -48.32 4.29 24.43
N LEU A 147 -48.90 5.49 24.32
CA LEU A 147 -48.17 6.69 23.89
C LEU A 147 -47.07 7.08 24.89
N LEU A 148 -47.40 7.06 26.19
CA LEU A 148 -46.40 7.35 27.25
C LEU A 148 -45.37 6.25 27.37
N SER A 149 -45.74 4.99 27.25
CA SER A 149 -44.78 3.86 27.21
C SER A 149 -43.84 3.97 26.02
N LEU A 150 -44.33 4.33 24.83
CA LEU A 150 -43.52 4.57 23.65
C LEU A 150 -42.55 5.73 23.88
N LEU A 151 -43.06 6.86 24.38
CA LEU A 151 -42.25 8.05 24.65
C LEU A 151 -41.10 7.75 25.65
N PHE A 152 -41.42 7.07 26.76
CA PHE A 152 -40.43 6.76 27.79
C PHE A 152 -39.44 5.72 27.34
N LEU A 153 -39.87 4.62 26.74
CA LEU A 153 -38.95 3.57 26.28
C LEU A 153 -38.03 4.03 25.14
N ALA A 154 -38.54 4.84 24.22
CA ALA A 154 -37.72 5.45 23.17
C ALA A 154 -36.82 6.56 23.72
N GLY A 155 -37.37 7.45 24.54
CA GLY A 155 -36.64 8.58 25.13
C GLY A 155 -35.47 8.16 26.00
N ILE A 156 -35.65 7.13 26.82
CA ILE A 156 -34.55 6.56 27.64
C ILE A 156 -33.42 6.01 26.76
N ARG A 157 -33.74 5.32 25.66
CA ARG A 157 -32.70 4.81 24.72
C ARG A 157 -31.96 5.94 24.06
N VAL A 158 -32.66 6.98 23.59
CA VAL A 158 -32.01 8.17 22.99
C VAL A 158 -31.14 8.89 24.04
N PHE A 159 -31.67 9.04 25.28
CA PHE A 159 -30.89 9.65 26.35
C PHE A 159 -29.59 8.91 26.66
N PHE A 160 -29.62 7.59 26.81
CA PHE A 160 -28.44 6.80 27.04
C PHE A 160 -27.47 6.84 25.86
N ARG A 161 -27.96 6.94 24.63
CA ARG A 161 -27.12 7.12 23.43
C ARG A 161 -26.38 8.46 23.48
N ILE A 162 -27.11 9.56 23.72
CA ILE A 162 -26.54 10.91 23.83
C ILE A 162 -25.51 10.98 24.98
N LEU A 163 -25.87 10.41 26.14
CA LEU A 163 -25.00 10.37 27.30
C LEU A 163 -23.70 9.59 27.02
N ALA A 164 -23.83 8.43 26.37
CA ALA A 164 -22.68 7.63 25.97
C ALA A 164 -21.78 8.34 24.94
N GLU A 165 -22.35 9.07 23.98
CA GLU A 165 -21.59 9.91 23.04
C GLU A 165 -20.90 11.08 23.74
N THR A 166 -21.57 11.72 24.69
CA THR A 166 -21.00 12.88 25.42
C THR A 166 -19.84 12.48 26.35
N ILE A 167 -20.01 11.38 27.10
CA ILE A 167 -18.95 10.84 27.98
C ILE A 167 -17.75 10.38 27.17
N ARG A 168 -17.98 9.79 25.99
CA ARG A 168 -16.94 9.30 25.09
C ARG A 168 -16.11 10.43 24.48
N LYS A 169 -16.71 11.58 24.18
CA LYS A 169 -15.99 12.77 23.69
C LYS A 169 -15.03 13.35 24.72
N SER A 170 -15.24 13.08 26.00
CA SER A 170 -14.39 13.59 27.09
C SER A 170 -13.25 12.66 27.52
N ALA A 171 -13.20 11.40 27.06
CA ALA A 171 -12.38 10.37 27.70
C ALA A 171 -11.01 10.10 27.06
N THR A 172 -10.72 10.57 25.82
CA THR A 172 -9.41 10.41 25.16
C THR A 172 -8.95 11.73 24.57
N PRO A 173 -7.72 12.19 24.85
CA PRO A 173 -7.16 13.34 24.15
C PRO A 173 -7.03 12.98 22.66
N LEU A 174 -7.87 13.59 21.82
CA LEU A 174 -7.80 13.44 20.38
C LEU A 174 -6.67 14.30 19.84
N LYS A 175 -5.84 13.75 18.96
CA LYS A 175 -4.82 14.51 18.25
C LYS A 175 -5.46 15.27 17.09
N ASP A 176 -5.25 16.56 17.07
CA ASP A 176 -5.73 17.44 15.99
C ASP A 176 -4.87 17.23 14.74
N VAL A 177 -5.53 17.00 13.60
CA VAL A 177 -4.86 16.79 12.31
C VAL A 177 -5.51 17.64 11.21
N ILE A 178 -4.69 18.02 10.22
CA ILE A 178 -5.15 18.67 8.98
C ILE A 178 -5.09 17.64 7.86
N LEU A 179 -6.10 17.62 6.97
CA LEU A 179 -6.08 16.79 5.77
C LEU A 179 -5.59 17.59 4.56
N ILE A 180 -4.65 17.02 3.80
CA ILE A 180 -4.35 17.47 2.44
C ILE A 180 -5.24 16.70 1.47
N GLY A 181 -6.09 17.43 0.77
CA GLY A 181 -7.13 16.90 -0.12
C GLY A 181 -8.53 17.00 0.47
N ALA A 182 -9.46 17.47 -0.36
CA ALA A 182 -10.88 17.64 -0.03
C ALA A 182 -11.78 16.86 -1.01
N GLY A 183 -11.32 15.67 -1.42
CA GLY A 183 -12.02 14.75 -2.32
C GLY A 183 -12.76 13.63 -1.60
N SER A 184 -13.15 12.60 -2.37
CA SER A 184 -13.87 11.43 -1.86
C SER A 184 -13.15 10.67 -0.74
N VAL A 185 -11.81 10.61 -0.81
CA VAL A 185 -10.99 9.97 0.24
C VAL A 185 -11.07 10.74 1.55
N ALA A 186 -10.99 12.06 1.50
CA ALA A 186 -11.14 12.91 2.69
C ALA A 186 -12.52 12.72 3.35
N GLN A 187 -13.60 12.62 2.55
CA GLN A 187 -14.94 12.34 3.06
C GLN A 187 -15.01 11.02 3.84
N ILE A 188 -14.41 9.96 3.29
CA ILE A 188 -14.37 8.64 3.94
C ILE A 188 -13.59 8.72 5.26
N ILE A 189 -12.40 9.35 5.23
CA ILE A 189 -11.54 9.48 6.42
C ILE A 189 -12.24 10.27 7.52
N ILE A 190 -12.83 11.42 7.21
CA ILE A 190 -13.54 12.25 8.18
C ILE A 190 -14.70 11.47 8.80
N ARG A 191 -15.45 10.74 8.00
CA ARG A 191 -16.59 9.92 8.46
C ARG A 191 -16.15 8.79 9.38
N GLU A 192 -15.09 8.06 9.02
CA GLU A 192 -14.55 6.96 9.83
C GLU A 192 -13.92 7.47 11.14
N MET A 193 -13.13 8.54 11.08
CA MET A 193 -12.56 9.18 12.28
C MET A 193 -13.64 9.68 13.23
N SER A 194 -14.79 10.11 12.71
CA SER A 194 -15.92 10.54 13.54
C SER A 194 -16.65 9.37 14.21
N ARG A 195 -16.64 8.18 13.58
CA ARG A 195 -17.39 6.99 14.08
C ARG A 195 -16.65 6.20 15.15
N GLU A 196 -15.37 5.98 15.04
CA GLU A 196 -14.66 4.94 15.81
C GLU A 196 -13.76 5.46 16.95
N GLY A 197 -13.71 6.74 17.22
CA GLY A 197 -12.81 7.27 18.27
C GLY A 197 -11.35 6.92 17.98
N ALA A 198 -10.91 7.17 16.79
CA ALA A 198 -9.63 6.81 16.20
C ALA A 198 -8.42 7.53 16.82
N GLY A 199 -8.59 8.28 17.90
CA GLY A 199 -7.53 9.05 18.52
C GLY A 199 -7.16 10.33 17.75
N TYR A 200 -7.78 10.60 16.61
CA TYR A 200 -7.55 11.80 15.78
C TYR A 200 -8.83 12.60 15.59
N ARG A 201 -8.67 13.94 15.51
CA ARG A 201 -9.76 14.87 15.16
C ARG A 201 -9.33 15.69 13.94
N VAL A 202 -10.04 15.58 12.84
CA VAL A 202 -9.80 16.42 11.67
C VAL A 202 -10.33 17.82 11.95
N VAL A 203 -9.45 18.81 11.96
CA VAL A 203 -9.80 20.22 12.26
C VAL A 203 -10.10 20.98 10.99
N ALA A 204 -9.34 20.74 9.92
CA ALA A 204 -9.48 21.41 8.64
C ALA A 204 -8.99 20.55 7.48
N CYS A 205 -9.40 20.89 6.28
CA CYS A 205 -8.85 20.38 5.02
C CYS A 205 -8.19 21.50 4.23
N VAL A 206 -7.16 21.18 3.44
CA VAL A 206 -6.58 22.04 2.39
C VAL A 206 -6.63 21.31 1.06
N ASP A 207 -6.92 22.03 -0.03
CA ASP A 207 -6.99 21.45 -1.38
C ASP A 207 -6.53 22.52 -2.39
N ASP A 208 -5.72 22.11 -3.38
CA ASP A 208 -5.23 23.03 -4.41
C ASP A 208 -6.35 23.50 -5.37
N ASP A 209 -7.47 22.81 -5.39
CA ASP A 209 -8.68 23.26 -6.09
C ASP A 209 -9.38 24.37 -5.30
N ARG A 210 -9.13 25.60 -5.70
CA ARG A 210 -9.70 26.81 -5.07
C ARG A 210 -11.22 26.84 -5.05
N SER A 211 -11.90 26.09 -5.92
CA SER A 211 -13.36 26.01 -5.94
C SER A 211 -13.93 25.36 -4.68
N LYS A 212 -13.12 24.61 -3.96
CA LYS A 212 -13.49 23.94 -2.71
C LYS A 212 -13.26 24.78 -1.46
N THR A 213 -12.55 25.89 -1.56
CA THR A 213 -12.27 26.75 -0.41
C THR A 213 -13.56 27.29 0.20
N GLY A 214 -13.70 27.20 1.52
CA GLY A 214 -14.88 27.63 2.27
C GLY A 214 -16.02 26.58 2.35
N ILE A 215 -15.93 25.47 1.62
CA ILE A 215 -16.88 24.35 1.72
C ILE A 215 -16.62 23.57 3.01
N LYS A 216 -17.67 22.98 3.60
CA LYS A 216 -17.55 22.08 4.74
C LYS A 216 -17.82 20.63 4.31
N ILE A 217 -16.91 19.71 4.63
CA ILE A 217 -17.03 18.27 4.39
C ILE A 217 -17.33 17.61 5.73
N HIS A 218 -18.53 17.06 5.90
CA HIS A 218 -18.99 16.49 7.18
C HIS A 218 -18.73 17.40 8.40
N GLY A 219 -18.89 18.72 8.22
CA GLY A 219 -18.66 19.72 9.25
C GLY A 219 -17.23 20.26 9.35
N VAL A 220 -16.24 19.67 8.66
CA VAL A 220 -14.84 20.11 8.61
C VAL A 220 -14.65 21.13 7.48
N PRO A 221 -14.11 22.34 7.75
CA PRO A 221 -13.94 23.38 6.73
C PRO A 221 -12.74 23.09 5.84
N VAL A 222 -12.86 23.45 4.55
CA VAL A 222 -11.72 23.57 3.62
C VAL A 222 -11.21 25.01 3.71
N ILE A 223 -10.01 25.19 4.25
CA ILE A 223 -9.49 26.53 4.65
C ILE A 223 -8.73 27.25 3.56
N GLY A 224 -8.24 26.54 2.53
CA GLY A 224 -7.48 27.10 1.43
C GLY A 224 -6.63 26.09 0.71
N THR A 225 -5.55 26.56 0.07
CA THR A 225 -4.59 25.75 -0.67
C THR A 225 -3.56 25.09 0.24
N VAL A 226 -2.81 24.13 -0.29
CA VAL A 226 -1.77 23.41 0.49
C VAL A 226 -0.65 24.37 0.95
N ASP A 227 -0.40 25.47 0.22
CA ASP A 227 0.61 26.48 0.60
C ASP A 227 0.24 27.25 1.87
N GLU A 228 -1.04 27.28 2.24
CA GLU A 228 -1.54 27.94 3.46
C GLU A 228 -1.42 27.03 4.71
N LEU A 229 -1.11 25.74 4.52
CA LEU A 229 -0.99 24.73 5.57
C LEU A 229 -0.01 25.13 6.71
N PRO A 230 1.23 25.64 6.43
CA PRO A 230 2.16 26.02 7.48
C PRO A 230 1.64 27.13 8.40
N ALA A 231 1.04 28.16 7.81
CA ALA A 231 0.49 29.29 8.56
C ALA A 231 -0.69 28.88 9.43
N PHE A 232 -1.55 28.01 8.93
CA PHE A 232 -2.69 27.49 9.68
C PHE A 232 -2.24 26.54 10.80
N GLY A 233 -1.33 25.62 10.53
CA GLY A 233 -0.76 24.70 11.51
C GLY A 233 -0.11 25.43 12.69
N ALA A 234 0.72 26.44 12.39
CA ALA A 234 1.38 27.27 13.40
C ALA A 234 0.37 28.05 14.26
N ARG A 235 -0.65 28.66 13.64
CA ARG A 235 -1.69 29.43 14.34
C ARG A 235 -2.52 28.58 15.31
N HIS A 236 -2.80 27.32 14.96
CA HIS A 236 -3.68 26.44 15.74
C HIS A 236 -2.90 25.38 16.56
N GLY A 237 -1.56 25.39 16.53
CA GLY A 237 -0.72 24.45 17.24
C GLY A 237 -0.80 23.00 16.73
N ILE A 238 -1.24 22.80 15.46
CA ILE A 238 -1.41 21.49 14.86
C ILE A 238 -0.10 21.06 14.22
N ARG A 239 0.37 19.85 14.55
CA ARG A 239 1.66 19.31 14.10
C ARG A 239 1.54 18.05 13.26
N GLU A 240 0.34 17.51 13.10
CA GLU A 240 0.12 16.26 12.35
C GLU A 240 -0.77 16.51 11.11
N VAL A 241 -0.35 15.97 9.98
CA VAL A 241 -1.00 16.14 8.68
C VAL A 241 -1.23 14.77 8.06
N LEU A 242 -2.41 14.57 7.47
CA LEU A 242 -2.74 13.36 6.72
C LEU A 242 -2.96 13.70 5.24
N ILE A 243 -2.23 13.03 4.36
CA ILE A 243 -2.37 13.20 2.91
C ILE A 243 -3.47 12.27 2.41
N ALA A 244 -4.62 12.86 2.04
CA ALA A 244 -5.85 12.20 1.64
C ALA A 244 -6.15 12.36 0.14
N VAL A 245 -5.12 12.43 -0.70
CA VAL A 245 -5.23 12.57 -2.16
C VAL A 245 -5.10 11.19 -2.82
N ARG A 246 -6.17 10.76 -3.54
CA ARG A 246 -6.26 9.40 -4.13
C ARG A 246 -5.19 9.09 -5.18
N ALA A 247 -4.88 10.05 -6.04
CA ALA A 247 -3.96 9.92 -7.15
C ALA A 247 -3.06 11.16 -7.22
N ALA A 248 -2.32 11.42 -6.12
CA ALA A 248 -1.32 12.47 -6.15
C ALA A 248 -0.21 12.05 -7.12
N THR A 249 0.11 12.90 -8.08
CA THR A 249 1.31 12.71 -8.90
C THR A 249 2.54 12.83 -8.00
N GLY A 250 3.67 12.23 -8.39
CA GLY A 250 4.88 12.35 -7.57
C GLY A 250 5.34 13.78 -7.38
N LYS A 251 5.14 14.66 -8.37
CA LYS A 251 5.43 16.10 -8.22
C LYS A 251 4.55 16.75 -7.15
N GLN A 252 3.26 16.40 -7.10
CA GLN A 252 2.37 16.86 -6.04
C GLN A 252 2.77 16.31 -4.67
N MET A 253 3.07 15.01 -4.59
CA MET A 253 3.51 14.39 -3.35
C MET A 253 4.83 14.98 -2.84
N GLN A 254 5.81 15.21 -3.73
CA GLN A 254 7.06 15.89 -3.39
C GLN A 254 6.81 17.29 -2.84
N ARG A 255 5.91 18.08 -3.47
CA ARG A 255 5.52 19.40 -2.98
C ARG A 255 4.87 19.32 -1.60
N PHE A 256 3.93 18.37 -1.37
CA PHE A 256 3.29 18.22 -0.07
C PHE A 256 4.30 17.88 1.02
N VAL A 257 5.22 16.95 0.75
CA VAL A 257 6.29 16.57 1.67
C VAL A 257 7.25 17.72 1.93
N ALA A 258 7.58 18.53 0.91
CA ALA A 258 8.44 19.71 1.06
C ALA A 258 7.79 20.76 1.99
N ILE A 259 6.53 21.12 1.72
CA ILE A 259 5.78 22.08 2.55
C ILE A 259 5.65 21.60 4.00
N CYS A 260 5.32 20.33 4.21
CA CYS A 260 5.22 19.76 5.56
C CYS A 260 6.58 19.72 6.27
N GLY A 261 7.65 19.33 5.56
CA GLY A 261 9.00 19.24 6.11
C GLY A 261 9.57 20.60 6.50
N GLU A 262 9.42 21.63 5.66
CA GLU A 262 9.84 23.02 5.96
C GLU A 262 9.09 23.62 7.16
N ALA A 263 7.83 23.21 7.34
CA ALA A 263 7.00 23.64 8.47
C ALA A 263 7.20 22.78 9.74
N GLY A 264 8.05 21.77 9.73
CA GLY A 264 8.25 20.83 10.86
C GLY A 264 7.00 20.02 11.22
N LEU A 265 6.09 19.80 10.26
CA LEU A 265 4.86 19.05 10.42
C LEU A 265 5.12 17.56 10.20
N LYS A 266 4.59 16.72 11.08
CA LYS A 266 4.58 15.25 10.88
C LYS A 266 3.47 14.90 9.89
N PHE A 267 3.78 14.08 8.90
CA PHE A 267 2.82 13.72 7.86
C PHE A 267 2.76 12.21 7.64
N GLN A 268 1.56 11.74 7.35
CA GLN A 268 1.25 10.36 6.98
C GLN A 268 0.35 10.35 5.75
N THR A 269 0.30 9.22 5.05
CA THR A 269 -0.58 9.03 3.90
C THR A 269 -1.50 7.84 4.11
N VAL A 270 -2.58 7.82 3.36
CA VAL A 270 -3.53 6.71 3.34
C VAL A 270 -2.98 5.53 2.53
N PRO A 271 -3.38 4.29 2.85
CA PRO A 271 -3.08 3.12 2.02
C PRO A 271 -3.65 3.23 0.62
N SER A 272 -3.19 2.36 -0.27
CA SER A 272 -3.61 2.33 -1.67
C SER A 272 -5.12 2.07 -1.85
N LEU A 273 -5.64 2.44 -3.02
CA LEU A 273 -7.06 2.37 -3.38
C LEU A 273 -7.72 0.98 -3.18
N GLY A 274 -6.95 -0.11 -3.34
CA GLY A 274 -7.45 -1.47 -3.14
C GLY A 274 -7.92 -1.73 -1.71
N ASP A 275 -7.23 -1.15 -0.73
CA ASP A 275 -7.57 -1.27 0.69
C ASP A 275 -8.77 -0.39 1.05
N ILE A 276 -8.92 0.75 0.35
CA ILE A 276 -10.03 1.69 0.53
C ILE A 276 -11.35 1.12 -0.02
N LEU A 277 -11.31 0.48 -1.19
CA LEU A 277 -12.50 -0.11 -1.83
C LEU A 277 -13.03 -1.35 -1.10
N ALA A 278 -12.18 -2.05 -0.34
CA ALA A 278 -12.57 -3.17 0.50
C ALA A 278 -13.36 -2.74 1.76
N GLY A 279 -13.67 -1.45 1.95
CA GLY A 279 -14.45 -0.92 3.08
C GLY A 279 -13.76 -1.05 4.45
N ARG A 280 -12.44 -1.24 4.47
CA ARG A 280 -11.66 -1.52 5.68
C ARG A 280 -10.63 -0.43 5.95
N ILE A 281 -11.03 0.84 5.93
CA ILE A 281 -10.13 1.89 6.44
C ILE A 281 -10.24 1.89 7.96
N SER A 282 -9.27 1.29 8.60
CA SER A 282 -8.98 1.51 10.01
C SER A 282 -7.93 2.61 10.13
N VAL A 283 -8.04 3.46 11.14
CA VAL A 283 -7.04 4.50 11.47
C VAL A 283 -5.65 3.92 11.74
N SER A 284 -5.58 2.63 12.12
CA SER A 284 -4.34 1.88 12.24
C SER A 284 -3.60 1.64 10.91
N GLN A 285 -4.18 2.01 9.78
CA GLN A 285 -3.61 1.81 8.44
C GLN A 285 -2.95 3.07 7.87
N PHE A 286 -2.98 4.22 8.56
CA PHE A 286 -2.15 5.34 8.16
C PHE A 286 -0.68 4.94 8.24
N ARG A 287 0.04 5.22 7.16
CA ARG A 287 1.44 4.88 7.05
C ARG A 287 2.29 6.10 6.75
N GLU A 288 3.54 6.03 7.11
CA GLU A 288 4.51 7.02 6.67
C GLU A 288 4.59 7.06 5.14
N VAL A 289 4.81 8.26 4.60
CA VAL A 289 5.05 8.44 3.16
C VAL A 289 6.34 7.71 2.80
N ARG A 290 6.27 6.83 1.83
CA ARG A 290 7.42 6.09 1.32
C ARG A 290 8.02 6.79 0.12
N LEU A 291 9.27 6.46 -0.16
CA LEU A 291 9.97 7.01 -1.31
C LEU A 291 9.28 6.67 -2.64
N GLU A 292 8.63 5.51 -2.71
CA GLU A 292 7.86 5.06 -3.87
C GLU A 292 6.70 6.02 -4.21
N ASP A 293 6.07 6.62 -3.20
CA ASP A 293 4.99 7.59 -3.36
C ASP A 293 5.47 8.90 -4.02
N LEU A 294 6.77 9.18 -3.95
CA LEU A 294 7.39 10.41 -4.45
C LEU A 294 7.94 10.30 -5.88
N LEU A 295 8.10 9.08 -6.40
CA LEU A 295 8.59 8.88 -7.76
C LEU A 295 7.61 9.30 -8.85
N GLY A 296 6.35 9.46 -8.53
CA GLY A 296 5.32 9.94 -9.43
C GLY A 296 5.04 9.03 -10.60
N ARG A 297 5.26 7.74 -10.41
CA ARG A 297 4.97 6.75 -11.44
C ARG A 297 3.56 6.23 -11.24
N ASP A 298 2.76 6.32 -12.28
CA ASP A 298 1.44 5.69 -12.27
C ASP A 298 1.58 4.18 -12.15
N PRO A 299 0.72 3.51 -11.37
CA PRO A 299 0.68 2.07 -11.32
C PRO A 299 0.57 1.47 -12.72
N VAL A 300 1.40 0.49 -13.02
CA VAL A 300 1.35 -0.19 -14.32
C VAL A 300 0.18 -1.17 -14.31
N GLU A 301 -0.80 -0.93 -15.18
CA GLU A 301 -1.83 -1.91 -15.48
C GLU A 301 -1.27 -2.91 -16.50
N ILE A 302 -0.94 -4.12 -16.04
CA ILE A 302 -0.47 -5.21 -16.89
C ILE A 302 -1.64 -6.03 -17.40
N ASP A 303 -1.46 -6.67 -18.56
CA ASP A 303 -2.41 -7.66 -19.07
C ASP A 303 -2.28 -8.96 -18.27
N LEU A 304 -3.03 -9.02 -17.17
CA LEU A 304 -3.04 -10.16 -16.24
C LEU A 304 -3.41 -11.47 -16.93
N GLU A 305 -4.28 -11.41 -17.94
CA GLU A 305 -4.78 -12.58 -18.61
C GLU A 305 -3.71 -13.21 -19.53
N SER A 306 -2.95 -12.39 -20.26
CA SER A 306 -1.88 -12.88 -21.13
C SER A 306 -0.75 -13.51 -20.33
N VAL A 307 -0.38 -12.92 -19.19
CA VAL A 307 0.62 -13.47 -18.27
C VAL A 307 0.12 -14.79 -17.64
N ARG A 308 -1.14 -14.81 -17.20
CA ARG A 308 -1.76 -15.99 -16.59
C ARG A 308 -1.79 -17.18 -17.55
N LYS A 309 -2.15 -16.97 -18.82
CA LYS A 309 -2.18 -18.04 -19.84
C LYS A 309 -0.84 -18.75 -20.01
N GLN A 310 0.27 -18.04 -19.78
CA GLN A 310 1.60 -18.63 -19.93
C GLN A 310 2.14 -19.28 -18.66
N ILE A 311 1.69 -18.85 -17.47
CA ILE A 311 2.24 -19.30 -16.17
C ILE A 311 1.34 -20.35 -15.50
N ALA A 312 0.01 -20.24 -15.65
CA ALA A 312 -0.90 -21.13 -14.95
C ALA A 312 -0.65 -22.60 -15.31
N GLY A 313 -0.54 -23.46 -14.30
CA GLY A 313 -0.30 -24.88 -14.48
C GLY A 313 1.12 -25.26 -14.95
N GLN A 314 2.05 -24.29 -15.12
CA GLN A 314 3.43 -24.54 -15.53
C GLN A 314 4.36 -24.72 -14.31
N VAL A 315 5.45 -25.46 -14.50
CA VAL A 315 6.56 -25.50 -13.55
C VAL A 315 7.50 -24.35 -13.85
N VAL A 316 7.63 -23.41 -12.90
CA VAL A 316 8.42 -22.19 -13.06
C VAL A 316 9.61 -22.23 -12.13
N MET A 317 10.82 -21.94 -12.64
CA MET A 317 12.04 -21.79 -11.84
C MET A 317 12.46 -20.33 -11.82
N VAL A 318 12.81 -19.82 -10.63
CA VAL A 318 13.41 -18.50 -10.44
C VAL A 318 14.77 -18.69 -9.80
N THR A 319 15.84 -18.32 -10.51
CA THR A 319 17.20 -18.29 -9.96
C THR A 319 17.50 -16.90 -9.41
N GLY A 320 18.32 -16.81 -8.35
CA GLY A 320 18.50 -15.57 -7.62
C GLY A 320 17.22 -15.20 -6.83
N ALA A 321 16.47 -16.21 -6.40
CA ALA A 321 15.16 -16.06 -5.77
C ALA A 321 15.19 -15.28 -4.45
N ALA A 322 16.29 -15.29 -3.72
CA ALA A 322 16.50 -14.53 -2.49
C ALA A 322 16.85 -13.04 -2.74
N GLY A 323 17.14 -12.66 -3.97
CA GLY A 323 17.41 -11.28 -4.37
C GLY A 323 16.14 -10.42 -4.42
N SER A 324 16.30 -9.10 -4.56
CA SER A 324 15.15 -8.16 -4.60
C SER A 324 14.20 -8.42 -5.77
N ILE A 325 14.73 -8.67 -6.97
CA ILE A 325 13.93 -8.99 -8.16
C ILE A 325 13.39 -10.42 -8.07
N GLY A 326 14.24 -11.40 -7.73
CA GLY A 326 13.85 -12.81 -7.66
C GLY A 326 12.75 -13.08 -6.63
N SER A 327 12.83 -12.49 -5.45
CA SER A 327 11.80 -12.67 -4.41
C SER A 327 10.45 -12.06 -4.80
N GLU A 328 10.45 -10.92 -5.49
CA GLU A 328 9.22 -10.33 -6.00
C GLU A 328 8.67 -11.10 -7.20
N LEU A 329 9.55 -11.64 -8.09
CA LEU A 329 9.14 -12.59 -9.14
C LEU A 329 8.41 -13.78 -8.53
N CYS A 330 8.99 -14.42 -7.52
CA CYS A 330 8.35 -15.56 -6.84
C CYS A 330 6.98 -15.19 -6.28
N ARG A 331 6.86 -14.00 -5.66
CA ARG A 331 5.61 -13.51 -5.07
C ARG A 331 4.53 -13.25 -6.11
N GLN A 332 4.87 -12.63 -7.24
CA GLN A 332 3.91 -12.34 -8.30
C GLN A 332 3.56 -13.60 -9.10
N ILE A 333 4.53 -14.44 -9.47
CA ILE A 333 4.29 -15.68 -10.22
C ILE A 333 3.31 -16.58 -9.46
N LEU A 334 3.44 -16.66 -8.14
CA LEU A 334 2.55 -17.46 -7.30
C LEU A 334 1.06 -17.07 -7.44
N GLN A 335 0.78 -15.80 -7.71
CA GLN A 335 -0.59 -15.30 -7.91
C GLN A 335 -1.24 -15.78 -9.21
N TYR A 336 -0.44 -16.23 -10.18
CA TYR A 336 -0.93 -16.75 -11.47
C TYR A 336 -1.20 -18.26 -11.47
N GLY A 337 -0.98 -18.95 -10.34
CA GLY A 337 -1.30 -20.38 -10.16
C GLY A 337 -0.39 -21.32 -10.94
N PRO A 338 0.95 -21.26 -10.80
CA PRO A 338 1.84 -22.26 -11.38
C PRO A 338 1.59 -23.64 -10.76
N ALA A 339 1.88 -24.72 -11.49
CA ALA A 339 1.84 -26.08 -10.94
C ALA A 339 2.90 -26.26 -9.85
N ALA A 340 4.13 -25.74 -10.11
CA ALA A 340 5.19 -25.66 -9.13
C ALA A 340 6.02 -24.38 -9.33
N LEU A 341 6.52 -23.83 -8.23
CA LEU A 341 7.46 -22.71 -8.22
C LEU A 341 8.75 -23.13 -7.51
N ILE A 342 9.84 -23.18 -8.26
CA ILE A 342 11.17 -23.54 -7.77
C ILE A 342 11.92 -22.24 -7.49
N CYS A 343 12.18 -21.98 -6.21
CA CYS A 343 12.91 -20.81 -5.71
C CYS A 343 14.36 -21.22 -5.43
N LEU A 344 15.31 -20.78 -6.25
CA LEU A 344 16.70 -21.19 -6.20
C LEU A 344 17.61 -20.01 -5.94
N ASP A 345 18.48 -20.13 -4.92
CA ASP A 345 19.53 -19.15 -4.61
C ASP A 345 20.67 -19.86 -3.85
N HIS A 346 21.88 -19.31 -3.90
CA HIS A 346 22.99 -19.78 -3.08
C HIS A 346 22.93 -19.23 -1.64
N ASN A 347 22.16 -18.19 -1.40
CA ASN A 347 21.97 -17.57 -0.09
C ASN A 347 20.91 -18.32 0.72
N GLU A 348 21.34 -19.23 1.59
CA GLU A 348 20.48 -20.05 2.45
C GLU A 348 19.52 -19.20 3.30
N THR A 349 20.05 -18.22 4.02
CA THR A 349 19.26 -17.33 4.90
C THR A 349 18.21 -16.56 4.09
N GLY A 350 18.54 -16.11 2.90
CA GLY A 350 17.60 -15.44 1.99
C GLY A 350 16.47 -16.37 1.54
N ILE A 351 16.78 -17.62 1.21
CA ILE A 351 15.79 -18.65 0.87
C ILE A 351 14.88 -18.95 2.06
N PHE A 352 15.42 -19.04 3.27
CA PHE A 352 14.64 -19.23 4.49
C PHE A 352 13.61 -18.11 4.70
N TYR A 353 14.02 -16.84 4.58
CA TYR A 353 13.07 -15.72 4.69
C TYR A 353 12.04 -15.70 3.56
N LEU A 354 12.43 -16.07 2.34
CA LEU A 354 11.51 -16.19 1.22
C LEU A 354 10.46 -17.29 1.50
N GLN A 355 10.88 -18.44 2.02
CA GLN A 355 9.98 -19.52 2.42
C GLN A 355 8.96 -19.05 3.45
N LEU A 356 9.40 -18.37 4.51
CA LEU A 356 8.49 -17.81 5.53
C LEU A 356 7.48 -16.81 4.93
N ALA A 357 7.90 -16.01 3.97
CA ALA A 357 7.04 -15.01 3.32
C ALA A 357 5.99 -15.65 2.39
N LEU A 358 6.40 -16.64 1.58
CA LEU A 358 5.50 -17.29 0.62
C LEU A 358 4.56 -18.32 1.25
N SER A 359 4.96 -19.00 2.32
CA SER A 359 4.13 -20.00 3.03
C SER A 359 2.85 -19.42 3.63
N LYS A 360 2.79 -18.09 3.83
CA LYS A 360 1.60 -17.38 4.30
C LYS A 360 0.57 -17.10 3.18
N GLN A 361 0.97 -17.25 1.93
CA GLN A 361 0.10 -17.04 0.79
C GLN A 361 -0.61 -18.38 0.45
N ARG A 362 -1.94 -18.35 0.44
CA ARG A 362 -2.73 -19.50 -0.03
C ARG A 362 -2.62 -19.59 -1.55
N SER A 363 -1.80 -20.48 -2.06
CA SER A 363 -1.68 -20.76 -3.51
C SER A 363 -1.86 -22.23 -3.76
N GLY A 364 -2.40 -22.59 -4.94
CA GLY A 364 -2.63 -23.98 -5.34
C GLY A 364 -1.38 -24.71 -5.85
N GLY A 365 -0.23 -24.02 -6.01
CA GLY A 365 1.00 -24.58 -6.56
C GLY A 365 1.98 -25.13 -5.52
N GLN A 366 2.78 -26.12 -5.90
CA GLN A 366 3.87 -26.64 -5.08
C GLN A 366 5.01 -25.61 -4.96
N LEU A 367 5.49 -25.33 -3.74
CA LEU A 367 6.66 -24.50 -3.50
C LEU A 367 7.88 -25.39 -3.23
N ILE A 368 8.94 -25.18 -4.00
CA ILE A 368 10.21 -25.92 -3.90
C ILE A 368 11.31 -24.90 -3.65
N PHE A 369 12.05 -25.04 -2.54
CA PHE A 369 13.12 -24.16 -2.14
C PHE A 369 14.46 -24.87 -2.26
N CYS A 370 15.37 -24.33 -3.07
CA CYS A 370 16.67 -24.93 -3.35
C CYS A 370 17.81 -23.98 -2.97
N VAL A 371 18.70 -24.44 -2.11
CA VAL A 371 19.96 -23.74 -1.82
C VAL A 371 21.03 -24.33 -2.75
N THR A 372 21.39 -23.57 -3.82
CA THR A 372 22.28 -24.06 -4.87
C THR A 372 22.94 -22.88 -5.58
N ASP A 373 24.23 -23.03 -5.90
CA ASP A 373 24.91 -22.13 -6.82
C ASP A 373 24.53 -22.47 -8.27
N VAL A 374 24.09 -21.48 -9.04
CA VAL A 374 23.77 -21.66 -10.48
C VAL A 374 25.00 -22.10 -11.29
N GLY A 375 26.21 -21.81 -10.81
CA GLY A 375 27.46 -22.23 -11.42
C GLY A 375 27.77 -23.73 -11.23
N ASP A 376 27.11 -24.40 -10.28
CA ASP A 376 27.26 -25.85 -10.06
C ASP A 376 26.49 -26.63 -11.16
N ARG A 377 27.24 -27.04 -12.19
CA ARG A 377 26.70 -27.68 -13.38
C ARG A 377 25.97 -29.01 -13.05
N ASP A 378 26.57 -29.83 -12.22
CA ASP A 378 26.03 -31.17 -11.91
C ASP A 378 24.75 -31.04 -11.08
N ARG A 379 24.76 -30.18 -10.07
CA ARG A 379 23.58 -29.91 -9.25
C ARG A 379 22.44 -29.31 -10.06
N MET A 380 22.73 -28.34 -10.94
CA MET A 380 21.73 -27.73 -11.82
C MET A 380 21.17 -28.74 -12.83
N SER A 381 22.02 -29.63 -13.38
CA SER A 381 21.57 -30.69 -14.29
C SER A 381 20.58 -31.64 -13.60
N ASN A 382 20.88 -32.07 -12.40
CA ASN A 382 19.99 -32.94 -11.60
C ASN A 382 18.67 -32.25 -11.27
N LEU A 383 18.68 -30.98 -10.85
CA LEU A 383 17.47 -30.21 -10.53
C LEU A 383 16.56 -30.02 -11.75
N LEU A 384 17.14 -29.70 -12.93
CA LEU A 384 16.35 -29.51 -14.13
C LEU A 384 15.79 -30.84 -14.66
N ALA A 385 16.54 -31.94 -14.55
CA ALA A 385 16.06 -33.27 -14.92
C ALA A 385 14.92 -33.77 -14.01
N GLU A 386 15.02 -33.49 -12.70
CA GLU A 386 14.02 -33.85 -11.70
C GLU A 386 12.71 -33.07 -11.86
N HIS A 387 12.81 -31.75 -11.95
CA HIS A 387 11.64 -30.88 -11.87
C HIS A 387 11.12 -30.42 -13.23
N LYS A 388 11.89 -30.53 -14.33
CA LYS A 388 11.56 -30.20 -15.70
C LYS A 388 10.84 -28.86 -15.85
N PRO A 389 11.45 -27.74 -15.44
CA PRO A 389 10.83 -26.43 -15.51
C PRO A 389 10.50 -26.05 -16.96
N GLN A 390 9.29 -25.54 -17.19
CA GLN A 390 8.87 -25.01 -18.48
C GLN A 390 9.28 -23.55 -18.67
N ILE A 391 9.49 -22.83 -17.58
CA ILE A 391 9.86 -21.43 -17.62
C ILE A 391 10.98 -21.18 -16.60
N ILE A 392 12.06 -20.55 -17.04
CA ILE A 392 13.17 -20.13 -16.15
C ILE A 392 13.28 -18.62 -16.20
N PHE A 393 13.14 -17.96 -15.05
CA PHE A 393 13.51 -16.57 -14.84
C PHE A 393 14.87 -16.51 -14.16
N HIS A 394 15.88 -16.03 -14.91
CA HIS A 394 17.26 -15.96 -14.42
C HIS A 394 17.57 -14.57 -13.88
N ALA A 395 17.44 -14.39 -12.56
CA ALA A 395 17.76 -13.16 -11.86
C ALA A 395 19.05 -13.26 -11.02
N ALA A 396 19.71 -14.44 -11.00
CA ALA A 396 20.98 -14.63 -10.32
C ALA A 396 22.10 -13.88 -11.05
N ALA A 397 22.75 -12.93 -10.39
CA ALA A 397 23.93 -12.24 -10.89
C ALA A 397 24.60 -11.44 -9.78
N TYR A 398 25.91 -11.26 -9.85
CA TYR A 398 26.64 -10.25 -9.09
C TYR A 398 26.41 -8.88 -9.73
N LYS A 399 25.95 -7.89 -8.94
CA LYS A 399 25.49 -6.59 -9.45
C LYS A 399 26.28 -5.37 -8.96
N HIS A 400 27.09 -5.51 -7.91
CA HIS A 400 27.81 -4.39 -7.31
C HIS A 400 29.06 -4.04 -8.11
N VAL A 401 29.00 -2.90 -8.83
CA VAL A 401 30.07 -2.46 -9.72
C VAL A 401 31.44 -2.42 -9.02
N PRO A 402 31.65 -1.74 -7.87
CA PRO A 402 32.97 -1.68 -7.24
C PRO A 402 33.51 -3.05 -6.84
N MET A 403 32.62 -3.97 -6.41
CA MET A 403 33.05 -5.32 -6.05
C MET A 403 33.47 -6.13 -7.28
N MET A 404 32.78 -5.95 -8.41
CA MET A 404 33.11 -6.69 -9.64
C MET A 404 34.33 -6.12 -10.35
N GLU A 405 34.64 -4.87 -10.14
CA GLU A 405 35.91 -4.29 -10.61
C GLU A 405 37.10 -4.93 -9.91
N THR A 406 37.02 -5.24 -8.64
CA THR A 406 38.10 -5.94 -7.91
C THR A 406 38.07 -7.46 -8.05
N ASN A 407 36.91 -8.04 -8.48
CA ASN A 407 36.69 -9.49 -8.59
C ASN A 407 36.27 -9.89 -10.01
N VAL A 408 37.07 -9.54 -11.01
CA VAL A 408 36.77 -9.74 -12.44
C VAL A 408 36.49 -11.20 -12.78
N TYR A 409 37.31 -12.11 -12.24
CA TYR A 409 37.14 -13.54 -12.42
C TYR A 409 35.77 -14.01 -11.98
N GLU A 410 35.34 -13.64 -10.76
CA GLU A 410 34.06 -14.05 -10.22
C GLU A 410 32.90 -13.43 -11.00
N ALA A 411 33.03 -12.17 -11.46
CA ALA A 411 32.02 -11.53 -12.29
C ALA A 411 31.77 -12.32 -13.58
N VAL A 412 32.82 -12.71 -14.28
CA VAL A 412 32.73 -13.45 -15.56
C VAL A 412 32.26 -14.88 -15.33
N LYS A 413 32.84 -15.59 -14.34
CA LYS A 413 32.45 -16.96 -13.97
C LYS A 413 30.94 -17.03 -13.66
N ASN A 414 30.44 -16.16 -12.78
CA ASN A 414 29.06 -16.21 -12.32
C ASN A 414 28.07 -15.63 -13.34
N ASN A 415 28.35 -14.43 -13.91
CA ASN A 415 27.36 -13.76 -14.74
C ASN A 415 27.38 -14.24 -16.21
N VAL A 416 28.48 -14.84 -16.69
CA VAL A 416 28.59 -15.29 -18.08
C VAL A 416 28.61 -16.82 -18.18
N PHE A 417 29.53 -17.50 -17.51
CA PHE A 417 29.67 -18.95 -17.68
C PHE A 417 28.58 -19.74 -16.95
N ALA A 418 28.12 -19.30 -15.77
CA ALA A 418 27.00 -19.93 -15.13
C ALA A 418 25.70 -19.75 -15.94
N LEU A 419 25.50 -18.58 -16.59
CA LEU A 419 24.41 -18.37 -17.53
C LEU A 419 24.49 -19.32 -18.73
N LEU A 420 25.67 -19.46 -19.34
CA LEU A 420 25.89 -20.38 -20.48
C LEU A 420 25.55 -21.82 -20.09
N ASN A 421 26.09 -22.29 -18.98
CA ASN A 421 25.83 -23.64 -18.47
C ASN A 421 24.34 -23.86 -18.21
N LEU A 422 23.67 -22.89 -17.59
CA LEU A 422 22.25 -23.00 -17.31
C LEU A 422 21.41 -23.06 -18.60
N LEU A 423 21.75 -22.25 -19.62
CA LEU A 423 21.07 -22.28 -20.93
C LEU A 423 21.25 -23.63 -21.63
N GLU A 424 22.47 -24.20 -21.62
CA GLU A 424 22.74 -25.52 -22.19
C GLU A 424 21.96 -26.63 -21.49
N ILE A 425 21.98 -26.64 -20.17
CA ILE A 425 21.26 -27.62 -19.36
C ILE A 425 19.75 -27.49 -19.56
N ALA A 426 19.21 -26.26 -19.59
CA ALA A 426 17.80 -26.00 -19.81
C ALA A 426 17.35 -26.48 -21.19
N GLU A 427 18.14 -26.22 -22.23
CA GLU A 427 17.85 -26.69 -23.59
C GLU A 427 17.91 -28.20 -23.71
N HIS A 428 18.92 -28.83 -23.10
CA HIS A 428 19.06 -30.30 -23.06
C HIS A 428 17.87 -30.98 -22.38
N ASN A 429 17.32 -30.36 -21.31
CA ASN A 429 16.16 -30.85 -20.60
C ASN A 429 14.81 -30.41 -21.22
N GLY A 430 14.83 -29.79 -22.41
CA GLY A 430 13.64 -29.41 -23.16
C GLY A 430 12.85 -28.27 -22.54
N CYS A 431 13.46 -27.37 -21.79
CA CYS A 431 12.81 -26.17 -21.24
C CYS A 431 12.32 -25.27 -22.38
N PRO A 432 11.00 -24.91 -22.45
CA PRO A 432 10.48 -24.11 -23.56
C PRO A 432 10.84 -22.62 -23.50
N SER A 433 11.05 -22.05 -22.29
CA SER A 433 11.18 -20.60 -22.16
C SER A 433 12.20 -20.17 -21.11
N PHE A 434 13.02 -19.17 -21.46
CA PHE A 434 14.05 -18.60 -20.61
C PHE A 434 14.01 -17.07 -20.65
N VAL A 435 14.04 -16.42 -19.48
CA VAL A 435 14.06 -14.96 -19.35
C VAL A 435 15.28 -14.53 -18.58
N LEU A 436 16.13 -13.73 -19.22
CA LEU A 436 17.32 -13.14 -18.61
C LEU A 436 16.99 -11.75 -18.06
N ILE A 437 17.31 -11.51 -16.79
CA ILE A 437 17.26 -10.18 -16.21
C ILE A 437 18.55 -9.42 -16.54
N SER A 438 18.44 -8.35 -17.34
CA SER A 438 19.54 -7.46 -17.73
C SER A 438 19.45 -6.11 -17.02
N SER A 439 20.25 -5.13 -17.43
CA SER A 439 20.36 -3.81 -16.79
C SER A 439 20.73 -2.75 -17.83
N ASP A 440 20.41 -1.47 -17.52
CA ASP A 440 20.91 -0.27 -18.22
C ASP A 440 22.45 -0.24 -18.34
N LYS A 441 23.15 -0.81 -17.36
CA LYS A 441 24.63 -0.88 -17.35
C LYS A 441 25.23 -1.77 -18.42
N ALA A 442 24.40 -2.55 -19.12
CA ALA A 442 24.80 -3.29 -20.33
C ALA A 442 25.03 -2.36 -21.55
N VAL A 443 24.55 -1.11 -21.48
CA VAL A 443 24.70 -0.12 -22.56
C VAL A 443 25.97 0.68 -22.37
N ASN A 444 26.83 0.79 -23.42
CA ASN A 444 28.11 1.47 -23.36
C ASN A 444 28.85 1.21 -22.03
N PRO A 445 29.15 -0.06 -21.70
CA PRO A 445 29.60 -0.42 -20.37
C PRO A 445 30.96 0.21 -20.05
N THR A 446 31.08 0.84 -18.88
CA THR A 446 32.31 1.41 -18.33
C THR A 446 32.91 0.52 -17.24
N ASN A 447 32.27 -0.61 -16.95
CA ASN A 447 32.67 -1.50 -15.89
C ASN A 447 32.43 -2.97 -16.26
N VAL A 448 33.17 -3.87 -15.59
CA VAL A 448 33.11 -5.32 -15.81
C VAL A 448 31.73 -5.89 -15.63
N MET A 449 31.01 -5.47 -14.60
CA MET A 449 29.63 -5.94 -14.36
C MET A 449 28.70 -5.62 -15.54
N GLY A 450 28.78 -4.40 -16.07
CA GLY A 450 28.02 -3.99 -17.26
C GLY A 450 28.39 -4.83 -18.50
N VAL A 451 29.70 -5.08 -18.71
CA VAL A 451 30.17 -5.98 -19.78
C VAL A 451 29.57 -7.37 -19.66
N THR A 452 29.56 -7.95 -18.43
CA THR A 452 28.99 -9.30 -18.23
C THR A 452 27.47 -9.32 -18.55
N LYS A 453 26.73 -8.26 -18.25
CA LYS A 453 25.32 -8.14 -18.62
C LYS A 453 25.13 -7.99 -20.12
N ARG A 454 25.98 -7.20 -20.79
CA ARG A 454 25.98 -7.10 -22.26
C ARG A 454 26.25 -8.43 -22.92
N LEU A 455 27.26 -9.18 -22.41
CA LEU A 455 27.52 -10.54 -22.90
C LEU A 455 26.32 -11.45 -22.73
N GLY A 456 25.61 -11.38 -21.63
CA GLY A 456 24.35 -12.12 -21.44
C GLY A 456 23.30 -11.80 -22.51
N GLU A 457 23.11 -10.52 -22.85
CA GLU A 457 22.20 -10.12 -23.95
C GLU A 457 22.66 -10.66 -25.32
N LEU A 458 23.97 -10.60 -25.60
CA LEU A 458 24.55 -11.14 -26.83
C LEU A 458 24.36 -12.66 -26.91
N ILE A 459 24.57 -13.38 -25.84
CA ILE A 459 24.36 -14.83 -25.76
C ILE A 459 22.92 -15.18 -26.07
N ILE A 460 21.94 -14.47 -25.49
CA ILE A 460 20.50 -14.67 -25.75
C ILE A 460 20.16 -14.38 -27.22
N SER A 461 20.63 -13.25 -27.77
CA SER A 461 20.27 -12.80 -29.11
C SER A 461 20.92 -13.66 -30.22
N CYS A 462 22.06 -14.31 -29.94
CA CYS A 462 22.76 -15.18 -30.89
C CYS A 462 22.19 -16.60 -30.98
N ARG A 463 21.39 -17.07 -30.04
CA ARG A 463 20.83 -18.44 -30.00
C ARG A 463 19.65 -18.64 -30.97
N ARG A 464 19.78 -18.22 -32.22
CA ARG A 464 18.67 -18.23 -33.21
C ARG A 464 18.15 -19.61 -33.56
N THR A 465 18.96 -20.65 -33.41
CA THR A 465 18.61 -22.04 -33.76
C THR A 465 18.02 -22.81 -32.57
N SER A 466 18.03 -22.23 -31.37
CA SER A 466 17.47 -22.86 -30.17
C SER A 466 15.95 -23.02 -30.27
N ARG A 467 15.43 -24.17 -29.83
CA ARG A 467 13.99 -24.40 -29.67
C ARG A 467 13.42 -23.71 -28.43
N MET A 468 14.28 -23.37 -27.49
CA MET A 468 13.93 -22.64 -26.27
C MET A 468 13.76 -21.16 -26.60
N ARG A 469 12.58 -20.59 -26.30
CA ARG A 469 12.34 -19.15 -26.43
C ARG A 469 13.10 -18.38 -25.36
N CYS A 470 14.13 -17.65 -25.78
CA CYS A 470 14.96 -16.86 -24.89
C CYS A 470 14.68 -15.37 -25.07
N VAL A 471 14.48 -14.64 -23.96
CA VAL A 471 14.22 -13.19 -23.94
C VAL A 471 15.11 -12.55 -22.89
N SER A 472 15.67 -11.39 -23.16
CA SER A 472 16.33 -10.55 -22.15
C SER A 472 15.48 -9.31 -21.86
N VAL A 473 15.48 -8.86 -20.58
CA VAL A 473 14.75 -7.67 -20.15
C VAL A 473 15.70 -6.70 -19.49
N ARG A 474 15.84 -5.50 -20.09
CA ARG A 474 16.74 -4.42 -19.69
C ARG A 474 15.95 -3.34 -18.97
N PHE A 475 16.40 -2.96 -17.78
CA PHE A 475 15.85 -1.85 -17.00
C PHE A 475 16.91 -1.23 -16.08
N GLY A 476 16.63 -0.04 -15.56
CA GLY A 476 17.54 0.71 -14.69
C GLY A 476 17.48 0.29 -13.22
N ASN A 477 17.71 1.25 -12.31
CA ASN A 477 17.77 0.93 -10.89
C ASN A 477 16.37 0.66 -10.32
N VAL A 478 16.33 -0.23 -9.33
CA VAL A 478 15.13 -0.56 -8.60
C VAL A 478 15.24 -0.03 -7.17
N LEU A 479 14.23 0.72 -6.75
CA LEU A 479 14.17 1.33 -5.42
C LEU A 479 14.23 0.29 -4.30
N GLY A 480 14.98 0.63 -3.25
CA GLY A 480 15.03 -0.20 -2.06
C GLY A 480 15.69 -1.57 -2.26
N SER A 481 16.30 -1.84 -3.43
CA SER A 481 17.00 -3.11 -3.66
C SER A 481 18.21 -3.26 -2.73
N ASN A 482 18.50 -4.50 -2.31
CA ASN A 482 19.58 -4.81 -1.38
C ASN A 482 20.90 -4.18 -1.81
N GLY A 483 21.56 -3.44 -0.90
CA GLY A 483 22.82 -2.76 -1.15
C GLY A 483 22.75 -1.57 -2.12
N SER A 484 21.54 -1.11 -2.50
CA SER A 484 21.37 0.11 -3.30
C SER A 484 21.48 1.38 -2.46
N VAL A 485 21.48 2.54 -3.13
CA VAL A 485 21.69 3.86 -2.50
C VAL A 485 20.67 4.17 -1.40
N VAL A 486 19.40 3.77 -1.56
CA VAL A 486 18.34 4.07 -0.60
C VAL A 486 18.54 3.39 0.76
N PRO A 487 18.76 2.06 0.87
CA PRO A 487 19.08 1.42 2.14
C PRO A 487 20.36 1.96 2.78
N VAL A 488 21.37 2.34 1.97
CA VAL A 488 22.61 2.95 2.47
C VAL A 488 22.31 4.30 3.13
N PHE A 489 21.57 5.18 2.44
CA PHE A 489 21.16 6.48 3.00
C PHE A 489 20.31 6.33 4.24
N GLN A 490 19.34 5.43 4.26
CA GLN A 490 18.53 5.15 5.45
C GLN A 490 19.35 4.69 6.64
N LYS A 491 20.39 3.86 6.40
CA LYS A 491 21.32 3.45 7.45
C LYS A 491 22.13 4.64 7.95
N GLN A 492 22.72 5.45 7.06
CA GLN A 492 23.47 6.64 7.42
C GLN A 492 22.65 7.65 8.23
N ILE A 493 21.38 7.88 7.85
CA ILE A 493 20.46 8.75 8.61
C ILE A 493 20.21 8.20 10.02
N ARG A 494 19.97 6.89 10.15
CA ARG A 494 19.77 6.25 11.46
C ARG A 494 20.99 6.35 12.35
N ASP A 495 22.17 6.18 11.75
CA ASP A 495 23.46 6.19 12.45
C ASP A 495 23.98 7.63 12.66
N ASN A 496 23.19 8.67 12.34
CA ASN A 496 23.54 10.10 12.39
C ASN A 496 24.84 10.41 11.61
N GLN A 497 25.06 9.73 10.48
CA GLN A 497 26.20 9.97 9.60
C GLN A 497 25.78 10.81 8.40
N PRO A 498 26.68 11.65 7.84
CA PRO A 498 26.39 12.37 6.62
C PRO A 498 26.14 11.41 5.45
N LEU A 499 25.21 11.78 4.57
CA LEU A 499 24.93 11.01 3.37
C LEU A 499 26.10 11.13 2.39
N THR A 500 26.58 9.99 1.90
CA THR A 500 27.70 9.96 0.95
C THR A 500 27.19 9.82 -0.47
N ILE A 501 27.42 10.83 -1.31
CA ILE A 501 27.06 10.89 -2.73
C ILE A 501 28.35 10.97 -3.54
N THR A 502 28.41 10.25 -4.67
CA THR A 502 29.62 10.18 -5.47
C THR A 502 29.89 11.47 -6.27
N HIS A 503 28.83 12.12 -6.79
CA HIS A 503 28.96 13.39 -7.49
C HIS A 503 27.64 14.18 -7.40
N PRO A 504 27.66 15.53 -7.34
CA PRO A 504 26.44 16.34 -7.28
C PRO A 504 25.43 16.06 -8.40
N ASP A 505 25.92 15.84 -9.61
CA ASP A 505 25.12 15.70 -10.84
C ASP A 505 24.83 14.25 -11.23
N VAL A 506 25.06 13.30 -10.34
CA VAL A 506 24.73 11.89 -10.62
C VAL A 506 23.23 11.72 -10.71
N VAL A 507 22.79 11.19 -11.85
CA VAL A 507 21.39 10.91 -12.17
C VAL A 507 21.18 9.43 -12.42
N ARG A 508 20.06 8.89 -11.95
CA ARG A 508 19.70 7.47 -12.17
C ARG A 508 18.22 7.36 -12.49
N PHE A 509 17.89 6.38 -13.30
CA PHE A 509 16.51 5.96 -13.49
C PHE A 509 16.08 5.06 -12.35
N PHE A 510 14.84 5.25 -11.86
CA PHE A 510 14.29 4.42 -10.80
C PHE A 510 12.89 3.91 -11.15
N MET A 511 12.61 2.69 -10.74
CA MET A 511 11.28 2.14 -10.67
C MET A 511 11.09 1.33 -9.39
N THR A 512 9.85 1.02 -9.02
CA THR A 512 9.60 0.15 -7.87
C THR A 512 9.91 -1.31 -8.23
N THR A 513 10.28 -2.12 -7.23
CA THR A 513 10.53 -3.55 -7.45
C THR A 513 9.29 -4.24 -8.02
N ARG A 514 8.11 -3.88 -7.52
CA ARG A 514 6.83 -4.42 -7.96
C ARG A 514 6.56 -4.09 -9.43
N GLU A 515 6.76 -2.85 -9.83
CA GLU A 515 6.60 -2.39 -11.22
C GLU A 515 7.57 -3.11 -12.16
N ALA A 516 8.86 -3.15 -11.80
CA ALA A 516 9.88 -3.83 -12.60
C ALA A 516 9.50 -5.28 -12.88
N VAL A 517 9.10 -6.01 -11.84
CA VAL A 517 8.72 -7.42 -11.97
C VAL A 517 7.44 -7.59 -12.76
N SER A 518 6.43 -6.75 -12.56
CA SER A 518 5.20 -6.77 -13.36
C SER A 518 5.50 -6.58 -14.85
N LEU A 519 6.39 -5.63 -15.19
CA LEU A 519 6.82 -5.41 -16.57
C LEU A 519 7.70 -6.55 -17.12
N VAL A 520 8.52 -7.20 -16.29
CA VAL A 520 9.26 -8.40 -16.68
C VAL A 520 8.31 -9.53 -17.06
N LEU A 521 7.28 -9.78 -16.26
CA LEU A 521 6.27 -10.81 -16.54
C LEU A 521 5.46 -10.48 -17.81
N GLN A 522 5.12 -9.20 -18.01
CA GLN A 522 4.49 -8.74 -19.24
C GLN A 522 5.42 -8.88 -20.45
N GLY A 523 6.71 -8.54 -20.28
CA GLY A 523 7.73 -8.73 -21.30
C GLY A 523 7.92 -10.20 -21.67
N PHE A 524 7.89 -11.10 -20.69
CA PHE A 524 7.86 -12.55 -20.94
C PHE A 524 6.64 -12.95 -21.79
N ALA A 525 5.46 -12.38 -21.50
CA ALA A 525 4.25 -12.73 -22.22
C ALA A 525 4.26 -12.30 -23.70
N ILE A 526 4.87 -11.17 -24.04
CA ILE A 526 4.84 -10.58 -25.40
C ILE A 526 6.15 -10.73 -26.18
N GLY A 527 7.26 -11.11 -25.52
CA GLY A 527 8.60 -11.18 -26.13
C GLY A 527 8.73 -12.35 -27.09
N ASN A 528 9.42 -12.12 -28.19
CA ASN A 528 9.82 -13.16 -29.14
C ASN A 528 11.21 -13.69 -28.82
N HIS A 529 11.55 -14.84 -29.39
CA HIS A 529 12.86 -15.43 -29.25
C HIS A 529 13.97 -14.47 -29.71
N GLY A 530 15.01 -14.31 -28.88
CA GLY A 530 16.15 -13.43 -29.12
C GLY A 530 15.90 -11.95 -28.85
N ASP A 531 14.70 -11.57 -28.42
CA ASP A 531 14.40 -10.16 -28.10
C ASP A 531 15.17 -9.68 -26.86
N THR A 532 15.66 -8.44 -26.95
CA THR A 532 15.99 -7.63 -25.79
C THR A 532 14.89 -6.60 -25.62
N LEU A 533 14.19 -6.68 -24.48
CA LEU A 533 13.09 -5.79 -24.13
C LEU A 533 13.58 -4.71 -23.19
N LEU A 534 13.25 -3.46 -23.49
CA LEU A 534 13.58 -2.28 -22.69
C LEU A 534 12.33 -1.80 -21.98
N LEU A 535 12.40 -1.72 -20.67
CA LEU A 535 11.31 -1.17 -19.87
C LEU A 535 11.36 0.36 -19.85
N ASP A 536 10.17 0.99 -19.86
CA ASP A 536 10.04 2.44 -19.74
C ASP A 536 10.41 2.89 -18.32
N MET A 537 11.57 3.54 -18.20
CA MET A 537 12.11 3.98 -16.92
C MET A 537 11.58 5.34 -16.45
N GLY A 538 10.77 6.04 -17.26
CA GLY A 538 10.29 7.39 -16.96
C GLY A 538 11.43 8.41 -16.87
N GLU A 539 11.24 9.45 -16.05
CA GLU A 539 12.21 10.52 -15.87
C GLU A 539 13.37 10.11 -14.95
N PRO A 540 14.59 10.54 -15.27
CA PRO A 540 15.74 10.29 -14.40
C PRO A 540 15.68 11.15 -13.13
N VAL A 541 16.21 10.64 -12.03
CA VAL A 541 16.20 11.28 -10.71
C VAL A 541 17.60 11.64 -10.27
N LEU A 542 17.82 12.89 -9.85
CA LEU A 542 19.07 13.38 -9.28
C LEU A 542 19.28 12.74 -7.89
N ILE A 543 20.41 12.11 -7.67
CA ILE A 543 20.70 11.40 -6.40
C ILE A 543 20.76 12.37 -5.22
N THR A 544 21.17 13.61 -5.45
CA THR A 544 21.16 14.67 -4.43
C THR A 544 19.73 15.01 -3.98
N ASP A 545 18.78 15.09 -4.91
CA ASP A 545 17.36 15.35 -4.56
C ASP A 545 16.73 14.17 -3.84
N LEU A 546 17.11 12.95 -4.24
CA LEU A 546 16.71 11.73 -3.55
C LEU A 546 17.20 11.73 -2.10
N ALA A 547 18.46 12.14 -1.86
CA ALA A 547 19.07 12.22 -0.54
C ALA A 547 18.35 13.25 0.35
N LYS A 548 18.11 14.47 -0.16
CA LYS A 548 17.36 15.51 0.53
C LYS A 548 15.95 15.05 0.89
N THR A 549 15.30 14.37 -0.04
CA THR A 549 13.98 13.80 0.16
C THR A 549 13.96 12.77 1.29
N LEU A 550 14.95 11.87 1.35
CA LEU A 550 15.06 10.87 2.42
C LEU A 550 15.34 11.50 3.80
N ILE A 551 16.14 12.55 3.86
CA ILE A 551 16.37 13.31 5.08
C ILE A 551 15.04 13.88 5.59
N ARG A 552 14.26 14.55 4.72
CA ARG A 552 12.94 15.11 5.07
C ARG A 552 11.94 14.06 5.52
N LEU A 553 11.88 12.91 4.82
CA LEU A 553 11.04 11.78 5.21
C LEU A 553 11.40 11.20 6.58
N SER A 554 12.66 11.34 6.99
CA SER A 554 13.13 10.90 8.30
C SER A 554 12.84 11.91 9.41
N GLY A 555 12.18 13.03 9.11
CA GLY A 555 11.87 14.11 10.05
C GLY A 555 13.11 14.90 10.51
N LYS A 556 14.22 14.83 9.75
CA LYS A 556 15.47 15.55 10.04
C LYS A 556 15.68 16.68 9.02
N SER A 557 16.51 17.65 9.40
CA SER A 557 16.95 18.71 8.50
C SER A 557 18.26 18.36 7.76
N GLU A 558 18.51 19.03 6.63
CA GLU A 558 19.76 18.87 5.89
C GLU A 558 20.99 19.32 6.70
N GLN A 559 20.81 20.27 7.65
CA GLN A 559 21.87 20.72 8.55
C GLN A 559 22.24 19.69 9.61
N GLU A 560 21.26 18.89 10.08
CA GLU A 560 21.50 17.84 11.08
C GLU A 560 22.19 16.62 10.50
N VAL A 561 21.90 16.23 9.27
CA VAL A 561 22.46 15.02 8.66
C VAL A 561 23.68 15.33 7.82
N GLY A 562 23.63 16.37 6.99
CA GLY A 562 24.70 16.73 6.05
C GLY A 562 24.77 15.82 4.82
N ILE A 563 25.36 16.33 3.74
CA ILE A 563 25.68 15.59 2.51
C ILE A 563 27.16 15.79 2.21
N ARG A 564 27.88 14.69 1.94
CA ARG A 564 29.29 14.68 1.58
C ARG A 564 29.49 14.05 0.22
N PHE A 565 30.19 14.74 -0.68
CA PHE A 565 30.59 14.24 -1.97
C PHE A 565 31.93 13.49 -1.88
N THR A 566 32.00 12.28 -2.45
CA THR A 566 33.15 11.37 -2.33
C THR A 566 33.99 11.24 -3.59
N GLY A 567 33.57 11.78 -4.73
CA GLY A 567 34.10 11.49 -6.05
C GLY A 567 33.46 10.26 -6.69
N LEU A 568 33.46 10.21 -8.03
CA LEU A 568 32.98 9.04 -8.77
C LEU A 568 33.90 7.85 -8.51
N ARG A 569 33.29 6.67 -8.44
CA ARG A 569 34.01 5.39 -8.30
C ARG A 569 34.46 4.88 -9.65
N ASP A 570 35.46 4.00 -9.66
CA ASP A 570 35.92 3.33 -10.90
C ASP A 570 34.74 2.63 -11.59
N GLY A 571 34.59 2.90 -12.89
CA GLY A 571 33.50 2.36 -13.69
C GLY A 571 32.11 2.96 -13.45
N GLU A 572 31.97 3.99 -12.59
CA GLU A 572 30.71 4.67 -12.36
C GLU A 572 30.49 5.80 -13.38
N LYS A 573 29.28 5.87 -13.97
CA LYS A 573 28.84 6.93 -14.88
C LYS A 573 28.10 8.05 -14.15
N LEU A 574 28.18 9.29 -14.66
CA LEU A 574 27.28 10.37 -14.24
C LEU A 574 25.84 10.08 -14.66
N PHE A 575 25.64 9.61 -15.89
CA PHE A 575 24.34 9.27 -16.48
C PHE A 575 24.36 7.84 -16.99
N GLU A 576 23.32 7.08 -16.75
CA GLU A 576 23.12 5.76 -17.35
C GLU A 576 22.25 5.88 -18.61
N GLU A 577 22.64 5.13 -19.65
CA GLU A 577 21.95 5.10 -20.93
C GLU A 577 21.04 3.86 -20.99
N LEU A 578 19.89 3.98 -21.65
CA LEU A 578 18.95 2.88 -21.77
C LEU A 578 19.13 2.07 -23.06
N SER A 579 19.72 2.68 -24.09
CA SER A 579 19.96 2.07 -25.39
C SER A 579 21.20 2.65 -26.06
N TYR A 580 21.82 1.86 -26.95
CA TYR A 580 22.89 2.36 -27.80
C TYR A 580 22.32 3.27 -28.89
N PRO A 581 23.08 4.27 -29.39
CA PRO A 581 22.67 5.09 -30.52
C PRO A 581 22.42 4.26 -31.81
N THR A 582 23.07 3.10 -31.92
CA THR A 582 22.96 2.18 -33.07
C THR A 582 21.80 1.20 -32.94
N GLU A 583 21.21 1.05 -31.75
CA GLU A 583 20.03 0.19 -31.52
C GLU A 583 18.78 0.87 -32.04
N LYS A 584 18.00 0.15 -32.86
CA LYS A 584 16.66 0.60 -33.29
C LYS A 584 15.65 0.17 -32.24
N ILE A 585 14.95 1.13 -31.66
CA ILE A 585 13.91 0.87 -30.68
C ILE A 585 12.56 0.84 -31.38
N GLN A 586 11.84 -0.27 -31.25
CA GLN A 586 10.50 -0.46 -31.78
C GLN A 586 9.47 -0.54 -30.66
N PRO A 587 8.25 0.00 -30.87
CA PRO A 587 7.15 -0.20 -29.93
C PRO A 587 6.74 -1.69 -29.91
N THR A 588 6.16 -2.12 -28.80
CA THR A 588 5.51 -3.43 -28.66
C THR A 588 4.00 -3.23 -28.51
N SER A 589 3.26 -4.32 -28.39
CA SER A 589 1.83 -4.27 -28.04
C SER A 589 1.56 -3.66 -26.65
N PHE A 590 2.59 -3.50 -25.83
CA PHE A 590 2.47 -2.91 -24.50
C PHE A 590 3.27 -1.60 -24.42
N PRO A 591 2.62 -0.43 -24.17
CA PRO A 591 3.26 0.89 -24.31
C PRO A 591 4.50 1.12 -23.45
N LYS A 592 4.57 0.49 -22.27
CA LYS A 592 5.71 0.62 -21.33
C LYS A 592 6.86 -0.37 -21.60
N ILE A 593 6.78 -1.14 -22.70
CA ILE A 593 7.83 -2.09 -23.10
C ILE A 593 8.17 -1.82 -24.56
N ARG A 594 9.45 -1.62 -24.83
CA ARG A 594 9.99 -1.42 -26.17
C ARG A 594 10.89 -2.58 -26.54
N ARG A 595 10.99 -2.90 -27.83
CA ARG A 595 11.91 -3.92 -28.35
C ARG A 595 13.16 -3.24 -28.88
N VAL A 596 14.31 -3.75 -28.49
CA VAL A 596 15.62 -3.34 -29.04
C VAL A 596 15.93 -4.23 -30.23
N CYS A 597 16.12 -3.64 -31.40
CA CYS A 597 16.47 -4.31 -32.64
C CYS A 597 17.89 -3.89 -33.08
N GLY A 598 18.58 -4.79 -33.78
CA GLY A 598 19.84 -4.45 -34.41
C GLY A 598 21.09 -4.81 -33.61
N ILE A 599 21.06 -5.93 -32.87
CA ILE A 599 22.26 -6.53 -32.28
C ILE A 599 22.85 -7.53 -33.30
N PRO A 600 23.78 -7.13 -34.18
CA PRO A 600 24.34 -8.03 -35.19
C PRO A 600 25.62 -8.66 -34.64
N GLN A 601 25.53 -9.83 -34.08
CA GLN A 601 26.70 -10.70 -33.97
C GLN A 601 26.45 -12.05 -34.62
N ARG A 602 27.49 -12.63 -35.24
CA ARG A 602 27.41 -14.01 -35.75
C ARG A 602 27.68 -14.96 -34.59
N GLU A 603 26.80 -15.93 -34.42
CA GLU A 603 26.84 -16.92 -33.33
C GLU A 603 28.22 -17.61 -33.21
N ASP A 604 28.81 -18.01 -34.35
CA ASP A 604 30.11 -18.68 -34.37
C ASP A 604 31.27 -17.80 -33.85
N ASN A 605 31.20 -16.50 -34.11
CA ASN A 605 32.18 -15.56 -33.61
C ASN A 605 32.12 -15.43 -32.08
N LEU A 606 30.91 -15.31 -31.55
CA LEU A 606 30.72 -15.23 -30.10
C LEU A 606 31.13 -16.52 -29.39
N LYS A 607 30.78 -17.70 -29.94
CA LYS A 607 31.20 -19.00 -29.39
C LYS A 607 32.74 -19.12 -29.30
N ARG A 608 33.45 -18.72 -30.37
CA ARG A 608 34.92 -18.72 -30.39
C ARG A 608 35.50 -17.80 -29.30
N HIS A 609 35.00 -16.58 -29.19
CA HIS A 609 35.43 -15.64 -28.18
C HIS A 609 35.16 -16.14 -26.75
N LEU A 610 34.02 -16.75 -26.50
CA LEU A 610 33.67 -17.33 -25.19
C LEU A 610 34.59 -18.52 -24.86
N ALA A 611 34.94 -19.36 -25.82
CA ALA A 611 35.90 -20.44 -25.61
C ALA A 611 37.28 -19.91 -25.23
N GLN A 612 37.76 -18.85 -25.92
CA GLN A 612 39.02 -18.18 -25.59
C GLN A 612 38.95 -17.52 -24.20
N LEU A 613 37.85 -16.85 -23.86
CA LEU A 613 37.65 -16.27 -22.53
C LEU A 613 37.64 -17.33 -21.43
N SER A 614 37.05 -18.51 -21.68
CA SER A 614 37.10 -19.65 -20.76
C SER A 614 38.53 -20.13 -20.50
N ALA A 615 39.36 -20.21 -21.52
CA ALA A 615 40.77 -20.60 -21.38
C ALA A 615 41.56 -19.60 -20.50
N ILE A 616 41.38 -18.30 -20.77
CA ILE A 616 42.00 -17.21 -19.99
C ILE A 616 41.51 -17.20 -18.54
N LEU A 617 40.27 -17.59 -18.31
CA LEU A 617 39.69 -17.61 -16.96
C LEU A 617 40.44 -18.58 -16.02
N HIS A 618 41.01 -19.69 -16.55
CA HIS A 618 41.78 -20.64 -15.76
C HIS A 618 43.08 -20.01 -15.20
N GLU A 619 43.63 -19.03 -15.88
CA GLU A 619 44.86 -18.34 -15.44
C GLU A 619 44.60 -17.30 -14.35
N LYS A 620 43.32 -16.90 -14.15
CA LYS A 620 42.88 -15.89 -13.18
C LYS A 620 43.54 -14.52 -13.31
N ASP A 621 44.09 -14.21 -14.47
CA ASP A 621 44.69 -12.90 -14.76
C ASP A 621 43.60 -11.88 -15.08
N ALA A 622 43.40 -10.93 -14.18
CA ALA A 622 42.38 -9.90 -14.31
C ALA A 622 42.62 -8.97 -15.51
N ALA A 623 43.89 -8.69 -15.88
CA ALA A 623 44.22 -7.84 -17.00
C ALA A 623 43.93 -8.54 -18.33
N ALA A 624 44.33 -9.81 -18.47
CA ALA A 624 44.02 -10.63 -19.64
C ALA A 624 42.48 -10.79 -19.82
N ILE A 625 41.74 -11.01 -18.73
CA ILE A 625 40.25 -11.10 -18.76
C ILE A 625 39.65 -9.78 -19.27
N ARG A 626 40.09 -8.62 -18.75
CA ARG A 626 39.57 -7.30 -19.17
C ARG A 626 39.89 -7.03 -20.65
N SER A 627 41.11 -7.34 -21.11
CA SER A 627 41.49 -7.20 -22.51
C SER A 627 40.60 -8.04 -23.42
N LYS A 628 40.32 -9.29 -23.02
CA LYS A 628 39.41 -10.16 -23.78
C LYS A 628 37.95 -9.69 -23.76
N LEU A 629 37.48 -9.17 -22.65
CA LEU A 629 36.15 -8.56 -22.54
C LEU A 629 36.02 -7.35 -23.49
N LYS A 630 37.04 -6.51 -23.61
CA LYS A 630 37.08 -5.38 -24.55
C LYS A 630 37.06 -5.82 -26.03
N GLU A 631 37.74 -6.94 -26.33
CA GLU A 631 37.70 -7.52 -27.68
C GLU A 631 36.30 -8.03 -28.04
N ILE A 632 35.58 -8.63 -27.09
CA ILE A 632 34.22 -9.18 -27.32
C ILE A 632 33.17 -8.05 -27.36
N VAL A 633 33.32 -7.05 -26.49
CA VAL A 633 32.46 -5.89 -26.38
C VAL A 633 33.27 -4.63 -26.63
N PRO A 634 33.42 -4.23 -27.91
CA PRO A 634 34.28 -3.08 -28.26
C PRO A 634 33.83 -1.77 -27.62
N GLU A 635 32.54 -1.65 -27.26
CA GLU A 635 31.98 -0.50 -26.59
C GLU A 635 32.42 -0.36 -25.12
N TYR A 636 33.08 -1.37 -24.56
CA TYR A 636 33.61 -1.32 -23.20
C TYR A 636 34.76 -0.30 -23.12
N CYS A 637 34.54 0.77 -22.42
CA CYS A 637 35.53 1.81 -22.13
C CYS A 637 35.88 1.76 -20.63
N ASN A 638 37.11 1.35 -20.33
CA ASN A 638 37.59 1.29 -18.95
C ASN A 638 38.35 2.58 -18.55
N ASP A 639 38.21 3.66 -19.34
CA ASP A 639 38.88 4.92 -19.03
C ASP A 639 38.19 5.57 -17.83
N ALA A 640 38.97 5.87 -16.80
CA ALA A 640 38.56 6.68 -15.67
C ALA A 640 37.81 7.93 -16.18
N ALA A 641 36.67 8.24 -15.55
CA ALA A 641 35.71 9.26 -15.93
C ALA A 641 36.24 10.37 -16.86
N PRO A 642 35.60 10.58 -18.04
CA PRO A 642 35.94 11.74 -18.86
C PRO A 642 35.68 13.00 -18.06
N GLN A 643 36.68 13.87 -17.96
CA GLN A 643 36.45 15.24 -17.47
C GLN A 643 35.42 15.94 -18.35
N PRO A 644 34.59 16.85 -17.82
CA PRO A 644 33.41 17.38 -18.52
C PRO A 644 33.71 18.21 -19.79
N GLU A 645 34.97 18.43 -20.14
CA GLU A 645 35.32 19.46 -21.14
C GLU A 645 35.37 18.98 -22.60
N ASP A 646 35.30 17.67 -22.90
CA ASP A 646 35.64 17.21 -24.27
C ASP A 646 34.55 16.49 -25.08
N ARG A 647 33.31 16.51 -24.67
CA ARG A 647 32.23 16.01 -25.56
C ARG A 647 31.08 17.00 -25.62
N GLY A 648 31.07 17.80 -26.67
CA GLY A 648 29.88 18.49 -27.15
C GLY A 648 28.80 17.47 -27.51
N ILE A 649 28.09 16.94 -26.52
CA ILE A 649 26.94 16.08 -26.71
C ILE A 649 25.76 17.02 -26.95
N SER A 650 25.42 17.20 -28.22
CA SER A 650 24.10 17.68 -28.63
C SER A 650 23.05 16.67 -28.13
N LEU A 651 22.57 16.90 -26.90
CA LEU A 651 21.38 16.24 -26.40
C LEU A 651 20.20 16.77 -27.20
N GLY A 652 19.67 15.96 -28.10
CA GLY A 652 18.39 16.18 -28.79
C GLY A 652 17.18 16.10 -27.85
N LEU A 653 17.30 16.65 -26.64
CA LEU A 653 16.21 16.97 -25.73
C LEU A 653 16.13 18.49 -25.66
N GLN A 654 15.25 19.07 -26.49
CA GLN A 654 14.82 20.45 -26.30
C GLN A 654 14.12 20.56 -24.94
N ILE A 655 14.90 20.84 -23.90
CA ILE A 655 14.35 21.38 -22.64
C ILE A 655 14.08 22.85 -22.96
N ALA A 656 12.80 23.19 -23.17
CA ALA A 656 12.37 24.57 -23.26
C ALA A 656 12.74 25.27 -21.94
N PRO A 657 13.43 26.44 -22.00
CA PRO A 657 13.79 27.15 -20.78
C PRO A 657 12.50 27.62 -20.09
N THR A 658 12.39 27.35 -18.81
CA THR A 658 11.36 27.88 -17.92
C THR A 658 11.41 29.42 -17.97
N ARG A 659 10.48 30.05 -18.68
CA ARG A 659 10.28 31.50 -18.63
C ARG A 659 9.83 31.89 -17.23
N ALA A 660 10.62 32.69 -16.58
CA ALA A 660 10.22 33.45 -15.40
C ALA A 660 8.95 34.26 -15.73
N PHE A 661 7.90 34.05 -14.97
CA PHE A 661 6.68 34.84 -15.03
C PHE A 661 6.96 36.26 -14.49
N SER A 662 7.10 37.25 -15.37
CA SER A 662 6.92 38.62 -15.01
C SER A 662 5.45 38.99 -15.25
N ASN A 663 4.77 39.39 -14.19
CA ASN A 663 3.43 39.97 -14.21
C ASN A 663 3.38 41.25 -15.07
N ARG A 664 2.51 41.26 -16.09
CA ARG A 664 1.76 42.47 -16.49
C ARG A 664 0.43 42.09 -17.16
N PRO A 665 -0.66 42.79 -16.87
CA PRO A 665 -1.98 42.49 -17.42
C PRO A 665 -2.21 43.27 -18.72
N ASN A 666 -2.76 42.64 -19.77
CA ASN A 666 -3.44 43.36 -20.84
C ASN A 666 -4.57 42.52 -21.43
N GLY A 667 -5.63 43.23 -21.76
CA GLY A 667 -6.97 42.81 -22.06
C GLY A 667 -7.22 42.10 -23.41
N PRO A 668 -8.47 41.98 -23.85
CA PRO A 668 -8.92 40.90 -24.71
C PRO A 668 -8.72 41.18 -26.20
N GLU A 669 -8.10 40.23 -26.92
CA GLU A 669 -8.11 40.24 -28.38
C GLU A 669 -9.01 39.16 -28.98
N LYS A 670 -9.69 39.59 -30.04
CA LYS A 670 -10.81 38.98 -30.74
C LYS A 670 -10.42 37.71 -31.51
N TYR A 671 -11.27 36.71 -31.43
CA TYR A 671 -11.32 35.57 -32.35
C TYR A 671 -11.52 36.04 -33.79
N VAL A 672 -10.67 35.60 -34.73
CA VAL A 672 -10.93 35.55 -36.17
C VAL A 672 -10.73 34.11 -36.65
N GLN A 673 -11.79 33.51 -37.16
CA GLN A 673 -11.76 32.26 -37.90
C GLN A 673 -11.11 32.47 -39.29
N PRO A 674 -10.35 31.48 -39.82
CA PRO A 674 -10.08 31.45 -41.27
C PRO A 674 -11.04 30.47 -41.96
N GLY A 675 -11.77 31.06 -42.92
CA GLY A 675 -12.66 30.34 -43.83
C GLY A 675 -11.91 29.59 -44.92
N HIS A 676 -12.64 28.65 -45.50
CA HIS A 676 -12.34 27.84 -46.69
C HIS A 676 -11.82 28.69 -47.88
N ALA A 677 -10.79 28.14 -48.55
CA ALA A 677 -10.62 28.37 -50.01
C ALA A 677 -10.16 27.12 -50.69
N LYS A 678 -10.94 26.75 -51.66
CA LYS A 678 -10.78 25.65 -52.63
C LYS A 678 -9.84 26.06 -53.78
N GLN A 679 -9.18 25.01 -54.33
CA GLN A 679 -8.85 24.80 -55.76
C GLN A 679 -7.85 25.72 -56.48
N LEU A 680 -6.78 25.19 -57.10
CA LEU A 680 -6.66 24.73 -58.49
C LEU A 680 -5.18 24.53 -58.85
N ALA A 681 -4.95 23.31 -59.37
CA ALA A 681 -4.15 22.95 -60.54
C ALA A 681 -2.75 23.54 -60.82
N SER A 682 -1.76 22.77 -60.81
CA SER A 682 -1.04 22.12 -61.93
C SER A 682 0.12 21.26 -61.45
#